data_80299523c18bb55efbd0baa7b5d76efe
#
_entry.id   80299523c18bb55efbd0baa7b5d76efe
#
_cell.length_a   1.000
_cell.length_b   1.000
_cell.length_c   1.000
_cell.angle_alpha   90.00
_cell.angle_beta   90.00
_cell.angle_gamma   90.00
#
_symmetry.space_group_name_H-M   'P 1'
#
loop_
_entity.id
_entity.type
_entity.pdbx_description
1 polymer ?
#
loop_
_entity_poly.entity_id
_entity_poly.type
_entity_poly.pdbx_seq_one_letter_code
_entity_poly.pdbx_strand_id
1 'polypeptide(L)'
;MATNNSLESEKNYSATAENNELENGGFNLRMLLDIVLGNWFWILLSVILFGAAGWYYLKITPNTYQRTALVVIKEDSPQRGKDLNAMFANLGQNPDQSNVNNEMAAIQAPSNVLETVKRLNLDMNYTMEGRWHKNILYGRSLPANVRMMGLGDHESAAMQMELQPNGVVKLSNFMRNGKPVGSPEVTVTGRTSTIIGTPVGNVLVTPTQYYGSFVTHTKDPILVTRTDLYTKTEGVQKSLSVELTDKMSTLVRISYKDKEPYRADDIINTLITVYKESWVRDKNMLTIATTKFINERLAIIERELSGIDSDISSYKSSNLLPSVQAASQMSMQQSQESQKQVLALNTQRSMAQYVKGMLTRGAKSRKLLPTNAGLESTGIEQQIAEYNTLLLQRNSLIANSSERNPIVSDYDEQLAQIRKVILEGIDNLCSTIDLQLSHAQQNENQATAKIASSPKQEKYLTSVGRQQQVKEQLYLFLLQKREENEMNQAFTAYNIRIITAPFGNAYPISPNHRNILLIALALGLMLPIGLFYLRESMNTTVRGRKDFEGLTIPFIGEIPYTGKRKWWQRRNKRRDKLQIVVQEGKRNVMNEAFRVLRTKLEFLISEDRKDNVMIMTSFNSGSGKTYLSANIAMSLAIKQKKVLIIDCDIRKAMASALIGSPQVGLTHYLTGKETDLHELIHTYKGNENLSILPVGIVPPNPTELLGNGRLKDLLEEVRSQYDYVLLDCPPIEVVADTEIISSYVDRTIFIVRAGLLDRSLLKELQRLYNAGKYRNMALILNDTETRVGYHRYGYGYGYGYGYGYGYGYGETDDDKKKHKSKKK
;
A
#
# COMPACT_ATOMS: atom_id res chain seq x y z
N MET A 1 -26.80 -54.77 31.19
CA MET A 1 -25.97 -53.57 31.50
C MET A 1 -24.50 -53.78 31.14
N ALA A 2 -24.20 -54.44 30.02
CA ALA A 2 -22.79 -54.68 29.60
C ALA A 2 -22.50 -54.31 28.15
N THR A 3 -23.36 -53.56 27.50
CA THR A 3 -23.20 -53.23 26.05
C THR A 3 -23.04 -51.74 25.80
N ASN A 4 -23.02 -50.89 26.83
CA ASN A 4 -22.86 -49.40 26.64
C ASN A 4 -21.43 -48.90 26.91
N ASN A 5 -20.51 -49.70 27.46
CA ASN A 5 -19.13 -49.23 27.73
C ASN A 5 -18.15 -49.38 26.58
N SER A 6 -18.51 -50.11 25.51
CA SER A 6 -17.64 -50.26 24.34
C SER A 6 -17.78 -49.13 23.32
N LEU A 7 -18.94 -48.44 23.27
CA LEU A 7 -19.20 -47.32 22.34
C LEU A 7 -18.72 -45.99 22.84
N GLU A 8 -18.55 -45.80 24.17
CA GLU A 8 -17.92 -44.59 24.74
C GLU A 8 -16.37 -44.60 24.64
N SER A 9 -15.77 -45.81 24.67
CA SER A 9 -14.30 -45.91 24.47
C SER A 9 -13.88 -45.66 23.03
N GLU A 10 -14.68 -46.07 22.04
CA GLU A 10 -14.40 -45.76 20.63
C GLU A 10 -14.63 -44.26 20.27
N LYS A 11 -15.60 -43.61 20.89
CA LYS A 11 -15.79 -42.16 20.68
C LYS A 11 -14.70 -41.28 21.32
N ASN A 12 -14.14 -41.73 22.45
CA ASN A 12 -13.02 -41.01 23.05
C ASN A 12 -11.68 -41.22 22.35
N TYR A 13 -11.49 -42.37 21.64
CA TYR A 13 -10.30 -42.60 20.81
C TYR A 13 -10.35 -41.82 19.48
N SER A 14 -11.53 -41.62 18.91
CA SER A 14 -11.66 -40.79 17.70
C SER A 14 -11.53 -39.28 17.97
N ALA A 15 -12.03 -38.81 19.12
CA ALA A 15 -11.92 -37.41 19.51
C ALA A 15 -10.50 -36.98 19.92
N THR A 16 -9.70 -37.91 20.47
CA THR A 16 -8.26 -37.66 20.77
C THR A 16 -7.38 -37.75 19.55
N ALA A 17 -7.75 -38.51 18.52
CA ALA A 17 -7.02 -38.59 17.26
C ALA A 17 -7.28 -37.31 16.38
N GLU A 18 -8.50 -36.80 16.35
CA GLU A 18 -8.83 -35.57 15.62
C GLU A 18 -8.22 -34.29 16.25
N ASN A 19 -8.12 -34.25 17.58
CA ASN A 19 -7.47 -33.09 18.26
C ASN A 19 -5.94 -33.05 18.10
N ASN A 20 -5.29 -34.21 17.84
CA ASN A 20 -3.85 -34.24 17.55
C ASN A 20 -3.49 -33.87 16.11
N GLU A 21 -4.43 -33.90 15.17
CA GLU A 21 -4.18 -33.40 13.81
C GLU A 21 -4.27 -31.87 13.70
N LEU A 22 -5.00 -31.21 14.61
CA LEU A 22 -5.14 -29.75 14.64
C LEU A 22 -4.00 -29.01 15.35
N GLU A 23 -3.21 -29.70 16.20
CA GLU A 23 -2.05 -29.08 16.87
C GLU A 23 -0.75 -29.07 16.04
N ASN A 24 -0.69 -29.80 14.92
CA ASN A 24 0.51 -29.82 14.07
C ASN A 24 0.57 -28.76 12.97
N GLY A 25 -0.38 -27.82 12.92
CA GLY A 25 -0.34 -26.66 12.04
C GLY A 25 0.44 -25.46 12.60
N GLY A 26 0.99 -25.57 13.80
CA GLY A 26 1.73 -24.49 14.46
C GLY A 26 3.09 -24.23 13.80
N PHE A 27 3.38 -22.94 13.56
CA PHE A 27 4.68 -22.43 13.13
C PHE A 27 5.81 -23.01 14.01
N ASN A 28 6.60 -23.93 13.47
CA ASN A 28 7.66 -24.60 14.20
C ASN A 28 8.90 -23.68 14.21
N LEU A 29 9.02 -22.83 15.24
CA LEU A 29 10.11 -21.86 15.40
C LEU A 29 11.50 -22.49 15.25
N ARG A 30 11.65 -23.74 15.69
CA ARG A 30 12.88 -24.51 15.57
C ARG A 30 13.19 -24.87 14.13
N MET A 31 12.17 -25.19 13.34
CA MET A 31 12.30 -25.46 11.91
C MET A 31 12.74 -24.21 11.14
N LEU A 32 12.20 -23.04 11.51
CA LEU A 32 12.63 -21.76 10.93
C LEU A 32 14.10 -21.44 11.25
N LEU A 33 14.52 -21.65 12.49
CA LEU A 33 15.92 -21.47 12.88
C LEU A 33 16.86 -22.40 12.09
N ASP A 34 16.48 -23.66 11.91
CA ASP A 34 17.26 -24.61 11.14
C ASP A 34 17.34 -24.23 9.65
N ILE A 35 16.25 -23.69 9.07
CA ILE A 35 16.22 -23.19 7.69
C ILE A 35 17.14 -21.98 7.54
N VAL A 36 17.08 -21.05 8.50
CA VAL A 36 17.89 -19.82 8.47
C VAL A 36 19.39 -20.17 8.60
N LEU A 37 19.75 -21.00 9.59
CA LEU A 37 21.13 -21.40 9.82
C LEU A 37 21.70 -22.28 8.70
N GLY A 38 20.85 -23.15 8.11
CA GLY A 38 21.26 -24.01 7.01
C GLY A 38 21.43 -23.29 5.69
N ASN A 39 20.73 -22.17 5.48
CA ASN A 39 20.71 -21.43 4.23
C ASN A 39 21.16 -19.96 4.37
N TRP A 40 21.90 -19.65 5.46
CA TRP A 40 22.28 -18.28 5.80
C TRP A 40 22.96 -17.52 4.64
N PHE A 41 23.76 -18.23 3.83
CA PHE A 41 24.44 -17.63 2.67
C PHE A 41 23.45 -17.10 1.62
N TRP A 42 22.41 -17.88 1.31
CA TRP A 42 21.37 -17.46 0.35
C TRP A 42 20.51 -16.33 0.88
N ILE A 43 20.24 -16.34 2.19
CA ILE A 43 19.51 -15.26 2.88
C ILE A 43 20.36 -13.99 2.86
N LEU A 44 21.65 -14.08 3.19
CA LEU A 44 22.57 -12.94 3.13
C LEU A 44 22.68 -12.37 1.72
N LEU A 45 22.80 -13.24 0.71
CA LEU A 45 22.86 -12.82 -0.70
C LEU A 45 21.56 -12.12 -1.12
N SER A 46 20.42 -12.63 -0.69
CA SER A 46 19.11 -12.02 -0.94
C SER A 46 19.02 -10.62 -0.30
N VAL A 47 19.40 -10.49 0.96
CA VAL A 47 19.41 -9.19 1.67
C VAL A 47 20.31 -8.18 0.97
N ILE A 48 21.48 -8.60 0.50
CA ILE A 48 22.38 -7.72 -0.27
C ILE A 48 21.74 -7.31 -1.59
N LEU A 49 21.10 -8.23 -2.29
CA LEU A 49 20.46 -7.96 -3.58
C LEU A 49 19.29 -6.99 -3.43
N PHE A 50 18.38 -7.23 -2.48
CA PHE A 50 17.25 -6.33 -2.20
C PHE A 50 17.71 -5.00 -1.61
N GLY A 51 18.75 -5.00 -0.77
CA GLY A 51 19.39 -3.78 -0.27
C GLY A 51 19.99 -2.95 -1.39
N ALA A 52 20.70 -3.57 -2.33
CA ALA A 52 21.23 -2.90 -3.52
C ALA A 52 20.12 -2.34 -4.43
N ALA A 53 19.02 -3.11 -4.61
CA ALA A 53 17.85 -2.66 -5.36
C ALA A 53 17.16 -1.47 -4.67
N GLY A 54 16.99 -1.51 -3.35
CA GLY A 54 16.45 -0.41 -2.55
C GLY A 54 17.34 0.84 -2.61
N TRP A 55 18.65 0.67 -2.50
CA TRP A 55 19.60 1.77 -2.66
C TRP A 55 19.57 2.37 -4.06
N TYR A 56 19.50 1.54 -5.10
CA TYR A 56 19.37 1.97 -6.49
C TYR A 56 18.07 2.74 -6.72
N TYR A 57 16.96 2.24 -6.19
CA TYR A 57 15.67 2.94 -6.23
C TYR A 57 15.73 4.32 -5.57
N LEU A 58 16.37 4.42 -4.40
CA LEU A 58 16.57 5.69 -3.70
C LEU A 58 17.43 6.69 -4.48
N LYS A 59 18.38 6.20 -5.29
CA LYS A 59 19.23 7.06 -6.13
C LYS A 59 18.53 7.58 -7.37
N ILE A 60 17.64 6.78 -7.97
CA ILE A 60 16.91 7.18 -9.19
C ILE A 60 15.70 8.06 -8.87
N THR A 61 15.04 7.81 -7.72
CA THR A 61 13.82 8.56 -7.36
C THR A 61 14.18 9.96 -6.88
N PRO A 62 13.67 11.02 -7.55
CA PRO A 62 13.94 12.39 -7.14
C PRO A 62 13.29 12.71 -5.80
N ASN A 63 13.97 13.50 -4.99
CA ASN A 63 13.47 13.97 -3.70
C ASN A 63 12.22 14.83 -3.88
N THR A 64 11.24 14.65 -2.99
CA THR A 64 10.03 15.47 -2.92
C THR A 64 9.98 16.16 -1.56
N TYR A 65 9.74 17.45 -1.58
CA TYR A 65 9.65 18.31 -0.40
C TYR A 65 8.21 18.76 -0.20
N GLN A 66 7.83 19.00 1.02
CA GLN A 66 6.54 19.60 1.35
C GLN A 66 6.79 20.95 1.99
N ARG A 67 6.11 21.96 1.46
CA ARG A 67 6.05 23.31 2.03
C ARG A 67 4.65 23.54 2.57
N THR A 68 4.56 24.28 3.66
CA THR A 68 3.31 24.49 4.38
C THR A 68 3.24 25.93 4.84
N ALA A 69 2.12 26.59 4.55
CA ALA A 69 1.77 27.88 5.12
C ALA A 69 0.59 27.74 6.07
N LEU A 70 0.55 28.56 7.12
CA LEU A 70 -0.59 28.65 8.01
C LEU A 70 -1.24 30.00 7.82
N VAL A 71 -2.54 29.98 7.57
CA VAL A 71 -3.35 31.18 7.36
C VAL A 71 -4.59 31.13 8.23
N VAL A 72 -5.01 32.28 8.73
CA VAL A 72 -6.30 32.44 9.41
C VAL A 72 -7.28 33.07 8.46
N ILE A 73 -8.43 32.47 8.31
CA ILE A 73 -9.56 33.07 7.62
C ILE A 73 -10.38 33.85 8.65
N LYS A 74 -10.49 35.15 8.43
CA LYS A 74 -11.34 36.02 9.26
C LYS A 74 -12.77 35.81 8.82
N GLU A 75 -13.64 35.59 9.75
CA GLU A 75 -15.07 35.62 9.50
C GLU A 75 -15.55 37.05 9.43
N ASP A 76 -16.26 37.39 8.38
CA ASP A 76 -17.06 38.63 8.32
C ASP A 76 -18.25 38.40 9.27
N SER A 77 -18.04 38.62 10.56
CA SER A 77 -19.15 38.65 11.50
C SER A 77 -20.02 39.88 11.16
N PRO A 78 -21.24 39.71 10.70
CA PRO A 78 -22.18 40.85 10.65
C PRO A 78 -22.42 41.29 12.09
N GLN A 79 -21.97 42.51 12.41
CA GLN A 79 -22.12 43.08 13.77
C GLN A 79 -23.59 43.31 14.17
N ARG A 80 -24.55 42.88 13.36
CA ARG A 80 -25.98 42.95 13.63
C ARG A 80 -26.62 41.57 13.50
N GLY A 81 -26.73 40.85 14.59
CA GLY A 81 -27.42 39.55 14.60
C GLY A 81 -26.96 38.60 15.67
N LYS A 82 -26.34 39.10 16.74
CA LYS A 82 -25.86 38.23 17.84
C LYS A 82 -26.96 37.33 18.47
N ASP A 83 -28.21 37.78 18.42
CA ASP A 83 -29.33 37.07 19.05
C ASP A 83 -29.86 35.90 18.21
N LEU A 84 -29.80 35.95 16.88
CA LEU A 84 -30.25 34.90 15.99
C LEU A 84 -29.20 33.79 15.84
N ASN A 85 -27.91 34.10 15.76
CA ASN A 85 -26.84 33.12 15.69
C ASN A 85 -26.74 32.25 16.96
N ALA A 86 -27.04 32.84 18.13
CA ALA A 86 -27.13 32.09 19.40
C ALA A 86 -28.29 31.09 19.42
N MET A 87 -29.38 31.36 18.70
CA MET A 87 -30.54 30.49 18.60
C MET A 87 -30.28 29.32 17.65
N PHE A 88 -29.52 29.51 16.58
CA PHE A 88 -29.12 28.45 15.63
C PHE A 88 -27.98 27.58 16.15
N ALA A 89 -27.08 28.09 16.99
CA ALA A 89 -26.03 27.30 17.65
C ALA A 89 -26.62 26.22 18.57
N ASN A 90 -27.79 26.48 19.16
CA ASN A 90 -28.53 25.47 19.95
C ASN A 90 -29.18 24.36 19.12
N LEU A 91 -29.26 24.49 17.80
CA LEU A 91 -29.81 23.47 16.87
C LEU A 91 -28.73 22.59 16.24
N GLY A 92 -27.47 22.67 16.71
CA GLY A 92 -26.40 21.73 16.32
C GLY A 92 -25.80 21.95 14.92
N GLN A 93 -26.19 23.03 14.21
CA GLN A 93 -25.55 23.46 12.99
C GLN A 93 -24.65 24.69 13.31
N ASN A 94 -23.33 24.49 13.29
CA ASN A 94 -22.37 25.58 13.41
C ASN A 94 -22.30 26.32 12.05
N PRO A 95 -22.91 27.49 11.88
CA PRO A 95 -22.86 28.24 10.62
C PRO A 95 -21.43 28.70 10.29
N ASP A 96 -20.54 28.78 11.30
CA ASP A 96 -19.18 29.24 11.16
C ASP A 96 -18.28 28.27 10.38
N GLN A 97 -18.52 26.93 10.50
CA GLN A 97 -17.73 25.92 9.77
C GLN A 97 -18.05 25.87 8.27
N SER A 98 -19.28 26.16 7.88
CA SER A 98 -19.66 26.13 6.46
C SER A 98 -18.93 27.23 5.66
N ASN A 99 -18.71 28.38 6.29
CA ASN A 99 -18.05 29.53 5.66
C ASN A 99 -16.55 29.26 5.44
N VAL A 100 -15.83 28.72 6.43
CA VAL A 100 -14.40 28.42 6.30
C VAL A 100 -14.15 27.31 5.28
N ASN A 101 -15.02 26.28 5.23
CA ASN A 101 -14.91 25.21 4.22
C ASN A 101 -15.12 25.74 2.80
N ASN A 102 -16.06 26.69 2.61
CA ASN A 102 -16.28 27.33 1.32
C ASN A 102 -15.05 28.14 0.90
N GLU A 103 -14.43 28.88 1.83
CA GLU A 103 -13.21 29.65 1.55
C GLU A 103 -12.01 28.74 1.23
N MET A 104 -11.89 27.57 1.91
CA MET A 104 -10.88 26.56 1.58
C MET A 104 -11.08 26.01 0.17
N ALA A 105 -12.33 25.74 -0.22
CA ALA A 105 -12.67 25.34 -1.58
C ALA A 105 -12.36 26.45 -2.60
N ALA A 106 -12.62 27.70 -2.25
CA ALA A 106 -12.28 28.85 -3.09
C ALA A 106 -10.76 28.99 -3.29
N ILE A 107 -9.94 28.77 -2.26
CA ILE A 107 -8.48 28.74 -2.39
C ILE A 107 -8.04 27.66 -3.38
N GLN A 108 -8.65 26.48 -3.34
CA GLN A 108 -8.35 25.35 -4.24
C GLN A 108 -9.04 25.47 -5.61
N ALA A 109 -9.86 26.50 -5.82
CA ALA A 109 -10.60 26.65 -7.06
C ALA A 109 -9.67 26.62 -8.28
N PRO A 110 -10.03 25.91 -9.35
CA PRO A 110 -9.22 25.79 -10.56
C PRO A 110 -8.84 27.16 -11.15
N SER A 111 -9.71 28.16 -11.02
CA SER A 111 -9.45 29.54 -11.48
C SER A 111 -8.26 30.18 -10.76
N ASN A 112 -8.17 30.04 -9.44
CA ASN A 112 -7.09 30.59 -8.63
C ASN A 112 -5.77 29.83 -8.88
N VAL A 113 -5.85 28.49 -9.03
CA VAL A 113 -4.70 27.67 -9.39
C VAL A 113 -4.20 27.99 -10.79
N LEU A 114 -5.10 28.13 -11.78
CA LEU A 114 -4.77 28.53 -13.16
C LEU A 114 -4.06 29.88 -13.22
N GLU A 115 -4.58 30.86 -12.50
CA GLU A 115 -3.98 32.19 -12.43
C GLU A 115 -2.59 32.13 -11.76
N THR A 116 -2.42 31.29 -10.74
CA THR A 116 -1.13 31.03 -10.10
C THR A 116 -0.14 30.40 -11.09
N VAL A 117 -0.58 29.41 -11.86
CA VAL A 117 0.23 28.74 -12.90
C VAL A 117 0.66 29.75 -13.96
N LYS A 118 -0.25 30.65 -14.40
CA LYS A 118 0.06 31.70 -15.37
C LYS A 118 1.07 32.70 -14.85
N ARG A 119 0.89 33.21 -13.63
CA ARG A 119 1.78 34.21 -13.03
C ARG A 119 3.21 33.73 -12.84
N LEU A 120 3.35 32.46 -12.43
CA LEU A 120 4.65 31.85 -12.20
C LEU A 120 5.22 31.16 -13.44
N ASN A 121 4.50 31.17 -14.58
CA ASN A 121 4.85 30.44 -15.81
C ASN A 121 5.20 28.97 -15.53
N LEU A 122 4.39 28.30 -14.72
CA LEU A 122 4.64 26.91 -14.31
C LEU A 122 4.39 25.90 -15.44
N ASP A 123 3.73 26.32 -16.52
CA ASP A 123 3.62 25.55 -17.78
C ASP A 123 5.01 25.28 -18.37
N MET A 124 5.99 26.14 -18.13
CA MET A 124 7.38 25.96 -18.52
C MET A 124 8.15 25.18 -17.45
N ASN A 125 8.75 24.06 -17.83
CA ASN A 125 9.63 23.28 -16.96
C ASN A 125 11.02 23.19 -17.57
N TYR A 126 12.01 23.37 -16.72
CA TYR A 126 13.42 23.31 -17.07
C TYR A 126 14.05 22.14 -16.33
N THR A 127 14.58 21.18 -17.07
CA THR A 127 15.24 20.02 -16.49
C THR A 127 16.60 19.79 -17.13
N MET A 128 17.55 19.39 -16.32
CA MET A 128 18.88 19.02 -16.74
C MET A 128 19.14 17.56 -16.35
N GLU A 129 19.83 16.81 -17.20
CA GLU A 129 20.18 15.43 -16.90
C GLU A 129 21.21 15.41 -15.75
N GLY A 130 20.86 14.76 -14.66
CA GLY A 130 21.78 14.48 -13.57
C GLY A 130 22.29 13.04 -13.67
N ARG A 131 23.27 12.69 -12.85
CA ARG A 131 23.89 11.34 -12.86
C ARG A 131 22.88 10.20 -12.65
N TRP A 132 21.82 10.44 -11.89
CA TRP A 132 20.85 9.40 -11.50
C TRP A 132 19.39 9.76 -11.84
N HIS A 133 19.06 11.04 -11.82
CA HIS A 133 17.72 11.56 -12.10
C HIS A 133 17.80 12.96 -12.72
N LYS A 134 16.73 13.40 -13.35
CA LYS A 134 16.63 14.74 -13.92
C LYS A 134 16.46 15.76 -12.81
N ASN A 135 17.32 16.76 -12.80
CA ASN A 135 17.26 17.89 -11.88
C ASN A 135 16.35 18.98 -12.47
N ILE A 136 15.46 19.51 -11.65
CA ILE A 136 14.62 20.64 -12.03
C ILE A 136 15.38 21.93 -11.75
N LEU A 137 15.42 22.82 -12.72
CA LEU A 137 15.99 24.16 -12.56
C LEU A 137 14.88 25.18 -12.29
N TYR A 138 14.98 25.90 -11.17
CA TYR A 138 14.01 26.93 -10.80
C TYR A 138 14.69 28.01 -9.95
N GLY A 139 14.20 29.25 -10.04
CA GLY A 139 14.68 30.36 -9.23
C GLY A 139 16.19 30.59 -9.40
N ARG A 140 16.97 30.33 -8.36
CA ARG A 140 18.43 30.54 -8.34
C ARG A 140 19.23 29.60 -9.22
N SER A 141 18.71 28.46 -9.55
CA SER A 141 19.35 27.50 -10.44
C SER A 141 18.97 27.66 -11.91
N LEU A 142 18.01 28.53 -12.23
CA LEU A 142 17.55 28.77 -13.59
C LEU A 142 18.40 29.84 -14.29
N PRO A 143 19.19 29.48 -15.33
CA PRO A 143 20.04 30.42 -16.00
C PRO A 143 19.32 31.35 -16.98
N ALA A 144 18.23 30.90 -17.58
CA ALA A 144 17.47 31.66 -18.53
C ALA A 144 15.98 31.33 -18.50
N ASN A 145 15.13 32.30 -18.65
CA ASN A 145 13.70 32.16 -18.87
C ASN A 145 13.42 32.04 -20.36
N VAL A 146 12.58 31.06 -20.72
CA VAL A 146 12.17 30.83 -22.11
C VAL A 146 10.70 31.16 -22.25
N ARG A 147 10.35 31.95 -23.25
CA ARG A 147 8.96 32.19 -23.63
C ARG A 147 8.73 31.71 -25.05
N MET A 148 7.83 30.75 -25.19
CA MET A 148 7.40 30.22 -26.50
C MET A 148 6.19 30.99 -26.97
N MET A 149 6.32 31.68 -28.11
CA MET A 149 5.26 32.50 -28.70
C MET A 149 4.55 31.73 -29.80
N GLY A 150 3.24 31.91 -29.92
CA GLY A 150 2.44 31.27 -30.98
C GLY A 150 1.95 29.85 -30.64
N LEU A 151 2.11 29.41 -29.41
CA LEU A 151 1.52 28.17 -28.91
C LEU A 151 0.22 28.45 -28.17
N GLY A 152 -0.83 27.73 -28.49
CA GLY A 152 -2.10 27.78 -27.77
C GLY A 152 -1.99 27.22 -26.35
N ASP A 153 -3.02 27.50 -25.52
CA ASP A 153 -3.04 27.08 -24.09
C ASP A 153 -3.10 25.55 -23.93
N HIS A 154 -3.62 24.82 -24.94
CA HIS A 154 -3.72 23.36 -24.97
C HIS A 154 -2.54 22.66 -25.68
N GLU A 155 -1.51 23.41 -26.05
CA GLU A 155 -0.40 22.84 -26.78
C GLU A 155 0.80 22.61 -25.87
N SER A 156 1.45 21.46 -26.07
CA SER A 156 2.72 21.16 -25.43
C SER A 156 3.88 21.26 -26.42
N ALA A 157 5.02 21.68 -25.93
CA ALA A 157 6.24 21.72 -26.73
C ALA A 157 7.46 21.36 -25.86
N ALA A 158 8.49 20.83 -26.51
CA ALA A 158 9.76 20.57 -25.85
C ALA A 158 10.92 20.88 -26.79
N MET A 159 12.04 21.30 -26.21
CA MET A 159 13.30 21.52 -26.95
C MET A 159 14.47 21.40 -25.99
N GLN A 160 15.63 21.08 -26.52
CA GLN A 160 16.90 21.19 -25.80
C GLN A 160 17.55 22.56 -26.04
N MET A 161 18.05 23.14 -24.96
CA MET A 161 18.70 24.44 -24.97
C MET A 161 20.11 24.33 -24.42
N GLU A 162 21.10 24.67 -25.22
CA GLU A 162 22.50 24.83 -24.81
C GLU A 162 22.84 26.31 -24.73
N LEU A 163 23.35 26.73 -23.58
CA LEU A 163 23.76 28.11 -23.34
C LEU A 163 25.27 28.24 -23.47
N GLN A 164 25.75 29.29 -24.19
CA GLN A 164 27.15 29.54 -24.40
C GLN A 164 27.59 30.87 -23.76
N PRO A 165 28.88 31.01 -23.37
CA PRO A 165 29.39 32.20 -22.65
C PRO A 165 29.09 33.53 -23.36
N ASN A 166 28.98 33.56 -24.67
CA ASN A 166 28.84 34.79 -25.47
C ASN A 166 27.35 35.21 -25.66
N GLY A 167 26.43 34.72 -24.87
CA GLY A 167 25.01 34.96 -25.01
C GLY A 167 24.40 34.27 -26.24
N VAL A 168 25.11 33.29 -26.83
CA VAL A 168 24.61 32.46 -27.92
C VAL A 168 23.84 31.29 -27.31
N VAL A 169 22.67 31.05 -27.89
CA VAL A 169 21.78 29.94 -27.50
C VAL A 169 21.64 29.01 -28.67
N LYS A 170 21.88 27.73 -28.44
CA LYS A 170 21.66 26.66 -29.41
C LYS A 170 20.45 25.87 -29.01
N LEU A 171 19.44 25.77 -29.90
CA LEU A 171 18.21 25.07 -29.68
C LEU A 171 18.13 23.87 -30.60
N SER A 172 17.76 22.72 -30.10
CA SER A 172 17.67 21.46 -30.83
C SER A 172 16.56 20.56 -30.28
N ASN A 173 16.32 19.43 -30.92
CA ASN A 173 15.35 18.40 -30.50
C ASN A 173 13.93 18.96 -30.25
N PHE A 174 13.39 19.57 -31.27
CA PHE A 174 12.07 20.22 -31.21
C PHE A 174 10.94 19.19 -31.24
N MET A 175 10.03 19.30 -30.29
CA MET A 175 8.82 18.46 -30.19
C MET A 175 7.59 19.35 -29.99
N ARG A 176 6.47 19.01 -30.62
CA ARG A 176 5.16 19.64 -30.42
C ARG A 176 4.11 18.55 -30.25
N ASN A 177 3.32 18.65 -29.21
CA ASN A 177 2.31 17.67 -28.82
C ASN A 177 2.87 16.21 -28.79
N GLY A 178 4.08 16.05 -28.25
CA GLY A 178 4.75 14.76 -28.12
C GLY A 178 5.32 14.18 -29.41
N LYS A 179 5.22 14.90 -30.54
CA LYS A 179 5.78 14.48 -31.82
C LYS A 179 6.99 15.33 -32.20
N PRO A 180 8.05 14.75 -32.76
CA PRO A 180 9.18 15.52 -33.24
C PRO A 180 8.75 16.41 -34.42
N VAL A 181 9.23 17.65 -34.46
CA VAL A 181 8.99 18.63 -35.54
C VAL A 181 10.30 18.98 -36.19
N GLY A 182 10.42 18.68 -37.47
CA GLY A 182 11.68 18.80 -38.22
C GLY A 182 12.56 17.55 -38.08
N SER A 183 13.70 17.56 -38.80
CA SER A 183 14.69 16.47 -38.68
C SER A 183 15.38 16.54 -37.30
N PRO A 184 15.80 15.42 -36.72
CA PRO A 184 16.50 15.42 -35.42
C PRO A 184 17.78 16.25 -35.36
N GLU A 185 18.39 16.49 -36.51
CA GLU A 185 19.62 17.26 -36.69
C GLU A 185 19.40 18.80 -36.77
N VAL A 186 18.14 19.25 -36.85
CA VAL A 186 17.85 20.68 -36.94
C VAL A 186 18.28 21.36 -35.65
N THR A 187 19.31 22.21 -35.82
CA THR A 187 19.79 23.04 -34.73
C THR A 187 19.62 24.50 -35.13
N VAL A 188 18.97 25.27 -34.27
CA VAL A 188 18.77 26.70 -34.46
C VAL A 188 19.66 27.43 -33.47
N THR A 189 20.49 28.36 -33.96
CA THR A 189 21.34 29.21 -33.12
C THR A 189 20.79 30.65 -33.13
N GLY A 190 20.77 31.26 -31.96
CA GLY A 190 20.35 32.65 -31.80
C GLY A 190 21.09 33.33 -30.65
N ARG A 191 20.75 34.56 -30.35
CA ARG A 191 21.26 35.27 -29.17
C ARG A 191 20.19 35.41 -28.10
N THR A 192 20.61 35.44 -26.84
CA THR A 192 19.72 35.80 -25.74
C THR A 192 19.08 37.18 -25.98
N SER A 193 17.88 37.38 -25.44
CA SER A 193 17.05 38.57 -25.55
C SER A 193 16.65 38.93 -27.00
N THR A 194 16.78 38.01 -27.93
CA THR A 194 16.27 38.15 -29.31
C THR A 194 15.23 37.06 -29.59
N ILE A 195 14.32 37.35 -30.50
CA ILE A 195 13.32 36.36 -30.95
C ILE A 195 14.02 35.38 -31.92
N ILE A 196 13.98 34.12 -31.61
CA ILE A 196 14.57 33.03 -32.38
C ILE A 196 13.43 32.25 -33.02
N GLY A 197 13.39 32.24 -34.37
CA GLY A 197 12.43 31.41 -35.11
C GLY A 197 12.83 29.92 -35.01
N THR A 198 11.92 29.09 -34.50
CA THR A 198 12.15 27.66 -34.35
C THR A 198 11.01 26.86 -34.95
N PRO A 199 11.16 25.57 -35.23
CA PRO A 199 10.09 24.71 -35.74
C PRO A 199 8.86 24.64 -34.83
N VAL A 200 9.01 24.92 -33.52
CA VAL A 200 7.90 24.96 -32.54
C VAL A 200 7.30 26.34 -32.32
N GLY A 201 7.73 27.32 -33.12
CA GLY A 201 7.27 28.72 -33.04
C GLY A 201 8.40 29.68 -32.63
N ASN A 202 8.06 30.95 -32.47
CA ASN A 202 9.04 31.95 -32.06
C ASN A 202 9.38 31.76 -30.55
N VAL A 203 10.65 31.76 -30.24
CA VAL A 203 11.15 31.55 -28.89
C VAL A 203 11.98 32.76 -28.46
N LEU A 204 11.69 33.26 -27.29
CA LEU A 204 12.49 34.30 -26.64
C LEU A 204 13.19 33.70 -25.43
N VAL A 205 14.53 33.76 -25.42
CA VAL A 205 15.36 33.31 -24.29
C VAL A 205 15.92 34.51 -23.58
N THR A 206 15.49 34.76 -22.35
CA THR A 206 15.94 35.88 -21.52
C THR A 206 16.87 35.40 -20.43
N PRO A 207 18.14 35.87 -20.40
CA PRO A 207 19.09 35.44 -19.38
C PRO A 207 18.66 35.97 -18.00
N THR A 208 18.86 35.15 -16.96
CA THR A 208 18.73 35.56 -15.57
C THR A 208 20.08 36.07 -15.02
N GLN A 209 20.07 36.58 -13.82
CA GLN A 209 21.31 36.97 -13.12
C GLN A 209 22.29 35.80 -12.89
N TYR A 210 21.81 34.55 -12.97
CA TYR A 210 22.59 33.33 -12.77
C TYR A 210 23.17 32.78 -14.06
N TYR A 211 22.92 33.39 -15.20
CA TYR A 211 23.36 32.96 -16.52
C TYR A 211 24.90 32.76 -16.57
N GLY A 212 25.64 33.80 -16.16
CA GLY A 212 27.10 33.77 -16.21
C GLY A 212 27.71 32.65 -15.34
N SER A 213 27.20 32.50 -14.12
CA SER A 213 27.65 31.45 -13.22
C SER A 213 27.33 30.06 -13.78
N PHE A 214 26.15 29.86 -14.35
CA PHE A 214 25.74 28.58 -14.93
C PHE A 214 26.64 28.18 -16.10
N VAL A 215 26.84 29.06 -17.07
CA VAL A 215 27.60 28.78 -18.29
C VAL A 215 29.09 28.53 -18.02
N THR A 216 29.61 29.07 -16.91
CA THR A 216 31.01 28.85 -16.52
C THR A 216 31.22 27.44 -15.94
N HIS A 217 30.21 26.89 -15.24
CA HIS A 217 30.34 25.64 -14.50
C HIS A 217 29.68 24.43 -15.20
N THR A 218 28.72 24.65 -16.09
CA THR A 218 27.92 23.57 -16.69
C THR A 218 27.77 23.77 -18.19
N LYS A 219 28.04 22.70 -18.95
CA LYS A 219 27.87 22.68 -20.42
C LYS A 219 26.70 21.76 -20.82
N ASP A 220 26.02 21.18 -19.86
CA ASP A 220 24.96 20.21 -20.15
C ASP A 220 23.73 20.89 -20.72
N PRO A 221 23.06 20.29 -21.72
CA PRO A 221 21.87 20.86 -22.32
C PRO A 221 20.72 20.85 -21.33
N ILE A 222 19.94 21.91 -21.35
CA ILE A 222 18.72 22.05 -20.56
C ILE A 222 17.54 21.62 -21.43
N LEU A 223 16.77 20.65 -20.96
CA LEU A 223 15.50 20.27 -21.57
C LEU A 223 14.43 21.25 -21.09
N VAL A 224 13.95 22.06 -22.01
CA VAL A 224 12.86 23.02 -21.81
C VAL A 224 11.59 22.38 -22.30
N THR A 225 10.59 22.23 -21.43
CA THR A 225 9.32 21.63 -21.80
C THR A 225 8.19 22.59 -21.41
N ARG A 226 7.30 22.87 -22.36
CA ARG A 226 6.01 23.50 -22.11
C ARG A 226 4.93 22.44 -22.03
N THR A 227 4.25 22.38 -20.93
CA THR A 227 3.10 21.50 -20.72
C THR A 227 1.82 22.28 -21.01
N ASP A 228 0.79 21.63 -21.54
CA ASP A 228 -0.56 22.19 -21.62
C ASP A 228 -0.95 22.84 -20.29
N LEU A 229 -1.45 24.06 -20.39
CA LEU A 229 -1.74 24.93 -19.24
C LEU A 229 -2.76 24.30 -18.28
N TYR A 230 -3.79 23.66 -18.81
CA TYR A 230 -4.85 23.04 -18.00
C TYR A 230 -4.36 21.73 -17.35
N THR A 231 -3.62 20.90 -18.10
CA THR A 231 -2.96 19.71 -17.54
C THR A 231 -2.00 20.09 -16.41
N LYS A 232 -1.26 21.18 -16.58
CA LYS A 232 -0.37 21.66 -15.52
C LYS A 232 -1.15 22.15 -14.30
N THR A 233 -2.24 22.88 -14.53
CA THR A 233 -3.14 23.36 -13.46
C THR A 233 -3.70 22.21 -12.65
N GLU A 234 -4.18 21.16 -13.30
CA GLU A 234 -4.65 19.94 -12.65
C GLU A 234 -3.55 19.26 -11.83
N GLY A 235 -2.35 19.18 -12.38
CA GLY A 235 -1.18 18.64 -11.68
C GLY A 235 -0.81 19.42 -10.42
N VAL A 236 -0.88 20.76 -10.48
CA VAL A 236 -0.66 21.64 -9.33
C VAL A 236 -1.78 21.44 -8.29
N GLN A 237 -3.04 21.39 -8.73
CA GLN A 237 -4.19 21.17 -7.86
C GLN A 237 -4.12 19.83 -7.11
N LYS A 238 -3.73 18.75 -7.78
CA LYS A 238 -3.55 17.41 -7.15
C LYS A 238 -2.45 17.38 -6.09
N SER A 239 -1.43 18.24 -6.23
CA SER A 239 -0.31 18.33 -5.28
C SER A 239 -0.56 19.32 -4.15
N LEU A 240 -1.65 20.10 -4.25
CA LEU A 240 -2.09 21.08 -3.26
C LEU A 240 -3.04 20.42 -2.26
N SER A 241 -2.79 20.63 -0.97
CA SER A 241 -3.70 20.25 0.12
C SER A 241 -4.01 21.48 0.94
N VAL A 242 -5.30 21.74 1.16
CA VAL A 242 -5.80 22.81 2.02
C VAL A 242 -6.70 22.16 3.07
N GLU A 243 -6.29 22.23 4.32
CA GLU A 243 -6.92 21.50 5.43
C GLU A 243 -7.04 22.40 6.65
N LEU A 244 -8.10 22.20 7.44
CA LEU A 244 -8.18 22.80 8.77
C LEU A 244 -7.14 22.19 9.69
N THR A 245 -6.51 23.03 10.51
CA THR A 245 -5.55 22.52 11.50
C THR A 245 -6.28 21.75 12.62
N ASP A 246 -7.48 22.21 12.98
CA ASP A 246 -8.40 21.56 13.92
C ASP A 246 -9.83 21.83 13.45
N LYS A 247 -10.75 20.87 13.71
CA LYS A 247 -12.16 20.95 13.27
C LYS A 247 -12.92 22.18 13.80
N MET A 248 -12.48 22.76 14.89
CA MET A 248 -13.08 23.94 15.51
C MET A 248 -12.27 25.22 15.30
N SER A 249 -11.29 25.24 14.43
CA SER A 249 -10.39 26.36 14.20
C SER A 249 -10.63 27.00 12.84
N THR A 250 -10.47 28.31 12.76
CA THR A 250 -10.40 29.08 11.49
C THR A 250 -8.99 29.07 10.90
N LEU A 251 -8.06 28.29 11.50
CA LEU A 251 -6.68 28.15 11.07
C LEU A 251 -6.57 27.10 9.97
N VAL A 252 -6.25 27.53 8.77
CA VAL A 252 -6.11 26.70 7.57
C VAL A 252 -4.64 26.46 7.27
N ARG A 253 -4.31 25.19 7.01
CA ARG A 253 -3.01 24.73 6.54
C ARG A 253 -3.04 24.56 5.04
N ILE A 254 -2.21 25.29 4.33
CA ILE A 254 -2.01 25.16 2.88
C ILE A 254 -0.67 24.43 2.68
N SER A 255 -0.70 23.25 2.11
CA SER A 255 0.50 22.43 1.86
C SER A 255 0.65 22.12 0.38
N TYR A 256 1.86 22.19 -0.11
CA TYR A 256 2.20 21.82 -1.49
C TYR A 256 3.43 20.92 -1.53
N LYS A 257 3.37 19.89 -2.39
CA LYS A 257 4.46 18.93 -2.58
C LYS A 257 5.14 19.18 -3.92
N ASP A 258 6.44 19.43 -3.89
CA ASP A 258 7.25 19.62 -5.09
C ASP A 258 8.63 18.99 -4.96
N LYS A 259 9.28 18.79 -6.09
CA LYS A 259 10.69 18.38 -6.15
C LYS A 259 11.64 19.53 -5.87
N GLU A 260 11.19 20.77 -6.07
CA GLU A 260 11.95 21.99 -5.84
C GLU A 260 11.29 22.84 -4.74
N PRO A 261 11.93 22.99 -3.57
CA PRO A 261 11.32 23.64 -2.42
C PRO A 261 10.99 25.12 -2.64
N TYR A 262 11.85 25.87 -3.35
CA TYR A 262 11.59 27.29 -3.63
C TYR A 262 10.38 27.48 -4.55
N ARG A 263 10.18 26.59 -5.51
CA ARG A 263 9.01 26.61 -6.37
C ARG A 263 7.73 26.36 -5.59
N ALA A 264 7.79 25.45 -4.61
CA ALA A 264 6.66 25.19 -3.72
C ALA A 264 6.30 26.43 -2.87
N ASP A 265 7.31 27.13 -2.35
CA ASP A 265 7.12 28.36 -1.59
C ASP A 265 6.46 29.45 -2.45
N ASP A 266 6.93 29.64 -3.68
CA ASP A 266 6.39 30.62 -4.63
C ASP A 266 4.95 30.27 -5.03
N ILE A 267 4.64 29.00 -5.25
CA ILE A 267 3.28 28.54 -5.58
C ILE A 267 2.31 28.88 -4.44
N ILE A 268 2.65 28.56 -3.20
CA ILE A 268 1.79 28.83 -2.05
C ILE A 268 1.62 30.35 -1.86
N ASN A 269 2.68 31.14 -1.92
CA ASN A 269 2.64 32.59 -1.76
C ASN A 269 1.79 33.24 -2.84
N THR A 270 2.00 32.84 -4.09
CA THR A 270 1.26 33.39 -5.23
C THR A 270 -0.20 33.00 -5.16
N LEU A 271 -0.51 31.74 -4.80
CA LEU A 271 -1.88 31.27 -4.62
C LEU A 271 -2.63 32.06 -3.54
N ILE A 272 -1.99 32.31 -2.39
CA ILE A 272 -2.58 33.15 -1.34
C ILE A 272 -2.81 34.59 -1.86
N THR A 273 -1.88 35.11 -2.65
CA THR A 273 -2.01 36.46 -3.24
C THR A 273 -3.14 36.50 -4.26
N VAL A 274 -3.21 35.54 -5.18
CA VAL A 274 -4.29 35.44 -6.17
C VAL A 274 -5.64 35.30 -5.48
N TYR A 275 -5.74 34.44 -4.46
CA TYR A 275 -6.98 34.33 -3.70
C TYR A 275 -7.38 35.66 -3.02
N LYS A 276 -6.43 36.35 -2.36
CA LYS A 276 -6.71 37.67 -1.77
C LYS A 276 -7.26 38.68 -2.79
N GLU A 277 -6.64 38.70 -3.95
CA GLU A 277 -7.07 39.61 -5.03
C GLU A 277 -8.44 39.20 -5.59
N SER A 278 -8.69 37.89 -5.76
CA SER A 278 -9.99 37.40 -6.19
C SER A 278 -11.07 37.75 -5.19
N TRP A 279 -10.83 37.50 -3.91
CA TRP A 279 -11.77 37.83 -2.83
C TRP A 279 -12.12 39.31 -2.78
N VAL A 280 -11.12 40.20 -2.86
CA VAL A 280 -11.35 41.64 -2.90
C VAL A 280 -12.13 42.07 -4.15
N ARG A 281 -11.81 41.47 -5.29
CA ARG A 281 -12.53 41.75 -6.55
C ARG A 281 -14.00 41.36 -6.43
N ASP A 282 -14.28 40.15 -5.90
CA ASP A 282 -15.65 39.64 -5.74
C ASP A 282 -16.43 40.51 -4.73
N LYS A 283 -15.82 40.86 -3.60
CA LYS A 283 -16.39 41.77 -2.59
C LYS A 283 -16.69 43.16 -3.16
N ASN A 284 -15.74 43.73 -3.90
CA ASN A 284 -15.89 45.04 -4.51
C ASN A 284 -16.94 45.04 -5.64
N MET A 285 -17.13 43.95 -6.35
CA MET A 285 -18.14 43.86 -7.42
C MET A 285 -19.56 44.06 -6.87
N LEU A 286 -19.87 43.50 -5.70
CA LEU A 286 -21.14 43.75 -5.00
C LEU A 286 -21.31 45.20 -4.57
N THR A 287 -20.24 45.77 -3.99
CA THR A 287 -20.23 47.15 -3.52
C THR A 287 -20.42 48.14 -4.69
N ILE A 288 -19.72 47.93 -5.81
CA ILE A 288 -19.85 48.69 -7.04
C ILE A 288 -21.28 48.60 -7.60
N ALA A 289 -21.88 47.42 -7.65
CA ALA A 289 -23.26 47.24 -8.11
C ALA A 289 -24.25 48.02 -7.22
N THR A 290 -24.04 47.99 -5.88
CA THR A 290 -24.87 48.75 -4.92
C THR A 290 -24.68 50.25 -5.07
N THR A 291 -23.43 50.76 -5.22
CA THR A 291 -23.16 52.18 -5.46
C THR A 291 -23.85 52.64 -6.75
N LYS A 292 -23.73 51.90 -7.81
CA LYS A 292 -24.37 52.20 -9.10
C LYS A 292 -25.90 52.34 -8.96
N PHE A 293 -26.52 51.41 -8.25
CA PHE A 293 -27.95 51.48 -7.98
C PHE A 293 -28.36 52.69 -7.20
N ILE A 294 -27.63 53.00 -6.07
CA ILE A 294 -27.93 54.16 -5.24
C ILE A 294 -27.81 55.45 -6.07
N ASN A 295 -26.73 55.59 -6.88
CA ASN A 295 -26.51 56.76 -7.71
C ASN A 295 -27.62 56.94 -8.76
N GLU A 296 -28.05 55.84 -9.43
CA GLU A 296 -29.17 55.89 -10.37
C GLU A 296 -30.47 56.36 -9.69
N ARG A 297 -30.69 55.91 -8.44
CA ARG A 297 -31.89 56.29 -7.68
C ARG A 297 -31.83 57.73 -7.17
N LEU A 298 -30.66 58.19 -6.69
CA LEU A 298 -30.43 59.56 -6.32
C LEU A 298 -30.72 60.51 -7.46
N ALA A 299 -30.23 60.23 -8.68
CA ALA A 299 -30.46 61.06 -9.86
C ALA A 299 -31.96 61.14 -10.23
N ILE A 300 -32.74 60.12 -9.99
CA ILE A 300 -34.19 60.12 -10.21
C ILE A 300 -34.88 61.01 -9.18
N ILE A 301 -34.55 60.86 -7.89
CA ILE A 301 -35.14 61.61 -6.80
C ILE A 301 -34.77 63.09 -6.88
N GLU A 302 -33.53 63.39 -7.20
CA GLU A 302 -33.08 64.78 -7.42
C GLU A 302 -33.92 65.52 -8.51
N ARG A 303 -34.17 64.82 -9.62
CA ARG A 303 -35.03 65.31 -10.70
C ARG A 303 -36.46 65.53 -10.22
N GLU A 304 -37.02 64.53 -9.49
CA GLU A 304 -38.37 64.63 -8.93
C GLU A 304 -38.46 65.82 -7.89
N LEU A 305 -37.45 65.94 -7.04
CA LEU A 305 -37.38 67.06 -6.07
C LEU A 305 -37.33 68.43 -6.76
N SER A 306 -36.46 68.59 -7.75
CA SER A 306 -36.39 69.81 -8.57
C SER A 306 -37.68 70.09 -9.25
N GLY A 307 -38.43 69.07 -9.73
CA GLY A 307 -39.77 69.29 -10.28
C GLY A 307 -40.75 69.78 -9.23
N ILE A 308 -40.75 69.16 -8.03
CA ILE A 308 -41.61 69.59 -6.93
C ILE A 308 -41.30 71.04 -6.47
N ASP A 309 -40.02 71.32 -6.36
CA ASP A 309 -39.53 72.64 -5.98
C ASP A 309 -39.98 73.76 -7.00
N SER A 310 -39.88 73.43 -8.27
CA SER A 310 -40.37 74.24 -9.39
C SER A 310 -41.89 74.40 -9.30
N ASP A 311 -42.64 73.35 -9.02
CA ASP A 311 -44.10 73.40 -8.85
C ASP A 311 -44.51 74.29 -7.65
N ILE A 312 -43.83 74.13 -6.51
CA ILE A 312 -44.06 74.96 -5.32
C ILE A 312 -43.73 76.44 -5.62
N SER A 313 -42.61 76.70 -6.27
CA SER A 313 -42.18 78.05 -6.63
C SER A 313 -43.14 78.67 -7.60
N SER A 314 -43.56 77.97 -8.66
CA SER A 314 -44.49 78.47 -9.65
C SER A 314 -45.88 78.77 -9.03
N TYR A 315 -46.30 77.86 -8.14
CA TYR A 315 -47.60 78.03 -7.44
C TYR A 315 -47.57 79.22 -6.47
N LYS A 316 -46.48 79.33 -5.71
CA LYS A 316 -46.31 80.51 -4.80
C LYS A 316 -46.26 81.87 -5.55
N SER A 317 -45.55 81.88 -6.68
CA SER A 317 -45.40 83.11 -7.46
C SER A 317 -46.69 83.50 -8.17
N SER A 318 -47.51 82.49 -8.61
CA SER A 318 -48.77 82.82 -9.32
C SER A 318 -49.93 83.16 -8.40
N ASN A 319 -49.87 82.81 -7.10
CA ASN A 319 -51.03 83.03 -6.19
C ASN A 319 -50.86 84.04 -5.06
N LEU A 320 -49.76 84.78 -4.90
CA LEU A 320 -49.53 85.84 -3.95
C LEU A 320 -50.06 85.62 -2.51
N LEU A 321 -49.59 84.65 -1.76
CA LEU A 321 -50.17 84.22 -0.49
C LEU A 321 -49.31 84.63 0.72
N PRO A 322 -49.80 85.30 1.71
CA PRO A 322 -49.24 85.47 3.04
C PRO A 322 -49.73 84.38 4.02
N SER A 323 -48.92 83.94 4.96
CA SER A 323 -48.97 82.85 5.91
C SER A 323 -50.27 82.73 6.74
N VAL A 324 -50.77 81.54 6.76
CA VAL A 324 -51.76 81.07 7.75
C VAL A 324 -51.06 80.12 8.71
N GLN A 325 -50.59 80.64 9.84
CA GLN A 325 -49.56 79.94 10.61
C GLN A 325 -50.01 79.32 11.96
N ALA A 326 -51.14 79.56 12.51
CA ALA A 326 -51.41 79.28 13.89
C ALA A 326 -52.33 78.03 14.17
N ALA A 327 -53.28 77.72 13.28
CA ALA A 327 -54.21 76.59 13.49
C ALA A 327 -53.68 75.22 12.97
N SER A 328 -52.67 75.34 12.14
CA SER A 328 -52.10 74.12 11.43
C SER A 328 -51.08 73.36 12.23
N GLN A 329 -50.40 74.00 13.25
CA GLN A 329 -49.26 73.41 13.93
C GLN A 329 -49.60 72.10 14.71
N MET A 330 -50.72 71.97 15.34
CA MET A 330 -51.05 70.87 16.19
C MET A 330 -51.47 69.63 15.36
N SER A 331 -52.23 69.86 14.25
CA SER A 331 -52.51 68.80 13.29
C SER A 331 -51.33 68.41 12.43
N MET A 332 -50.37 69.41 12.26
CA MET A 332 -49.13 69.22 11.55
C MET A 332 -48.16 68.26 12.26
N GLN A 333 -48.05 68.36 13.61
CA GLN A 333 -47.20 67.40 14.37
C GLN A 333 -47.68 65.98 14.27
N GLN A 334 -48.97 65.69 14.36
CA GLN A 334 -49.55 64.34 14.24
C GLN A 334 -49.44 63.89 12.79
N SER A 335 -49.59 64.71 11.78
CA SER A 335 -49.35 64.39 10.36
C SER A 335 -47.88 64.11 10.10
N GLN A 336 -46.96 64.92 10.71
CA GLN A 336 -45.52 64.71 10.56
C GLN A 336 -45.06 63.33 11.08
N GLU A 337 -45.59 62.89 12.22
CA GLU A 337 -45.18 61.55 12.76
C GLU A 337 -45.70 60.42 11.88
N SER A 338 -46.98 60.48 11.46
CA SER A 338 -47.53 59.50 10.50
C SER A 338 -46.78 59.55 9.16
N GLN A 339 -46.33 60.74 8.73
CA GLN A 339 -45.58 60.95 7.52
C GLN A 339 -44.18 60.36 7.55
N LYS A 340 -43.50 60.47 8.69
CA LYS A 340 -42.21 59.77 8.87
C LYS A 340 -42.34 58.27 8.75
N GLN A 341 -43.44 57.68 9.30
CA GLN A 341 -43.73 56.28 9.16
C GLN A 341 -44.00 55.88 7.72
N VAL A 342 -44.87 56.69 7.01
CA VAL A 342 -45.17 56.45 5.58
C VAL A 342 -43.91 56.57 4.73
N LEU A 343 -42.99 57.47 5.04
CA LEU A 343 -41.74 57.60 4.34
C LEU A 343 -40.84 56.35 4.54
N ALA A 344 -40.62 55.97 5.80
CA ALA A 344 -39.83 54.79 6.12
C ALA A 344 -40.33 53.53 5.38
N LEU A 345 -41.68 53.33 5.44
CA LEU A 345 -42.34 52.20 4.80
C LEU A 345 -42.26 52.23 3.25
N ASN A 346 -42.43 53.46 2.64
CA ASN A 346 -42.28 53.60 1.20
C ASN A 346 -40.84 53.36 0.74
N THR A 347 -39.86 53.75 1.56
CA THR A 347 -38.46 53.50 1.28
C THR A 347 -38.19 51.99 1.28
N GLN A 348 -38.60 51.32 2.32
CA GLN A 348 -38.48 49.85 2.41
C GLN A 348 -39.19 49.14 1.24
N ARG A 349 -40.40 49.58 0.90
CA ARG A 349 -41.16 49.02 -0.23
C ARG A 349 -40.45 49.19 -1.56
N SER A 350 -39.90 50.40 -1.79
CA SER A 350 -39.14 50.71 -3.02
C SER A 350 -37.91 49.84 -3.16
N MET A 351 -37.18 49.60 -2.05
CA MET A 351 -36.04 48.71 -2.02
C MET A 351 -36.44 47.27 -2.28
N ALA A 352 -37.52 46.79 -1.64
CA ALA A 352 -38.02 45.43 -1.82
C ALA A 352 -38.45 45.21 -3.30
N GLN A 353 -39.18 46.17 -3.87
CA GLN A 353 -39.58 46.13 -5.27
C GLN A 353 -38.43 46.15 -6.27
N TYR A 354 -37.35 46.91 -5.93
CA TYR A 354 -36.15 46.93 -6.76
C TYR A 354 -35.44 45.59 -6.78
N VAL A 355 -35.22 44.97 -5.61
CA VAL A 355 -34.63 43.65 -5.50
C VAL A 355 -35.50 42.60 -6.23
N LYS A 356 -36.84 42.68 -6.08
CA LYS A 356 -37.78 41.86 -6.85
C LYS A 356 -37.59 42.06 -8.34
N GLY A 357 -37.49 43.33 -8.78
CA GLY A 357 -37.28 43.70 -10.20
C GLY A 357 -35.99 43.15 -10.78
N MET A 358 -34.90 43.17 -9.99
CA MET A 358 -33.62 42.56 -10.38
C MET A 358 -33.78 41.06 -10.53
N LEU A 359 -34.47 40.40 -9.60
CA LEU A 359 -34.71 38.97 -9.63
C LEU A 359 -35.59 38.59 -10.82
N THR A 360 -36.65 39.32 -11.11
CA THR A 360 -37.62 38.99 -12.20
C THR A 360 -37.06 39.27 -13.59
N ARG A 361 -36.45 40.43 -13.80
CA ARG A 361 -35.84 40.79 -15.11
C ARG A 361 -34.54 40.06 -15.39
N GLY A 362 -33.83 39.66 -14.32
CA GLY A 362 -32.53 39.02 -14.35
C GLY A 362 -32.56 37.49 -14.54
N ALA A 363 -33.73 36.90 -14.84
CA ALA A 363 -33.88 35.45 -14.90
C ALA A 363 -32.87 34.72 -15.83
N LYS A 364 -32.47 35.42 -16.91
CA LYS A 364 -31.44 34.96 -17.84
C LYS A 364 -30.08 35.60 -17.65
N SER A 365 -29.96 36.75 -16.96
CA SER A 365 -28.71 37.51 -16.87
C SER A 365 -27.87 37.20 -15.61
N ARG A 366 -28.45 36.46 -14.67
CA ARG A 366 -27.75 35.98 -13.43
C ARG A 366 -26.83 37.04 -12.83
N LYS A 367 -27.40 38.24 -12.49
CA LYS A 367 -26.67 39.34 -11.88
C LYS A 367 -26.64 39.23 -10.36
N LEU A 368 -25.59 39.74 -9.76
CA LEU A 368 -25.47 39.84 -8.31
C LEU A 368 -26.52 40.83 -7.76
N LEU A 369 -27.07 40.48 -6.61
CA LEU A 369 -28.04 41.27 -5.89
C LEU A 369 -27.31 42.16 -4.87
N PRO A 370 -27.81 43.41 -4.63
CA PRO A 370 -27.22 44.27 -3.61
C PRO A 370 -27.42 43.64 -2.21
N THR A 371 -26.33 43.39 -1.50
CA THR A 371 -26.34 42.76 -0.18
C THR A 371 -26.72 43.68 0.98
N ASN A 372 -26.66 44.98 0.77
CA ASN A 372 -27.07 45.97 1.75
C ASN A 372 -28.21 46.82 1.14
N ALA A 373 -29.30 46.16 0.82
CA ALA A 373 -30.46 46.82 0.21
C ALA A 373 -31.30 47.59 1.24
N GLY A 374 -30.96 47.59 2.53
CA GLY A 374 -31.71 48.30 3.59
C GLY A 374 -33.13 47.76 3.77
N LEU A 375 -33.32 46.47 3.53
CA LEU A 375 -34.63 45.77 3.68
C LEU A 375 -34.82 45.40 5.15
N GLU A 376 -34.77 46.02 6.13
CA GLU A 376 -34.98 45.71 7.57
C GLU A 376 -35.50 44.26 7.86
N SER A 377 -35.21 43.32 7.00
CA SER A 377 -35.54 41.90 7.07
C SER A 377 -34.26 41.10 6.99
N THR A 378 -33.73 40.74 8.17
CA THR A 378 -32.49 39.96 8.31
C THR A 378 -32.55 38.62 7.54
N GLY A 379 -33.73 38.01 7.44
CA GLY A 379 -33.95 36.76 6.70
C GLY A 379 -33.75 36.93 5.18
N ILE A 380 -34.30 38.01 4.59
CA ILE A 380 -34.15 38.28 3.14
C ILE A 380 -32.72 38.71 2.82
N GLU A 381 -32.09 39.52 3.64
CA GLU A 381 -30.69 39.92 3.45
C GLU A 381 -29.74 38.76 3.51
N GLN A 382 -29.96 37.80 4.43
CA GLN A 382 -29.18 36.56 4.53
C GLN A 382 -29.35 35.69 3.27
N GLN A 383 -30.59 35.51 2.79
CA GLN A 383 -30.89 34.76 1.56
C GLN A 383 -30.27 35.44 0.32
N ILE A 384 -30.26 36.80 0.26
CA ILE A 384 -29.57 37.53 -0.79
C ILE A 384 -28.06 37.31 -0.76
N ALA A 385 -27.45 37.31 0.43
CA ALA A 385 -26.03 37.01 0.60
C ALA A 385 -25.69 35.57 0.15
N GLU A 386 -26.55 34.59 0.53
CA GLU A 386 -26.42 33.20 0.12
C GLU A 386 -26.58 33.05 -1.42
N TYR A 387 -27.58 33.68 -2.01
CA TYR A 387 -27.74 33.70 -3.46
C TYR A 387 -26.52 34.26 -4.18
N ASN A 388 -25.97 35.37 -3.70
CA ASN A 388 -24.76 35.99 -4.27
C ASN A 388 -23.55 35.05 -4.14
N THR A 389 -23.39 34.37 -3.00
CA THR A 389 -22.32 33.41 -2.76
C THR A 389 -22.40 32.26 -3.75
N LEU A 390 -23.58 31.67 -3.88
CA LEU A 390 -23.81 30.57 -4.83
C LEU A 390 -23.60 31.01 -6.29
N LEU A 391 -24.01 32.23 -6.62
CA LEU A 391 -23.81 32.77 -7.96
C LEU A 391 -22.33 33.01 -8.29
N LEU A 392 -21.55 33.49 -7.32
CA LEU A 392 -20.10 33.63 -7.46
C LEU A 392 -19.40 32.26 -7.61
N GLN A 393 -19.80 31.29 -6.79
CA GLN A 393 -19.27 29.92 -6.88
C GLN A 393 -19.58 29.30 -8.25
N ARG A 394 -20.82 29.45 -8.70
CA ARG A 394 -21.23 29.00 -10.03
C ARG A 394 -20.42 29.67 -11.14
N ASN A 395 -20.24 30.97 -11.08
CA ASN A 395 -19.52 31.73 -12.10
C ASN A 395 -18.01 31.39 -12.11
N SER A 396 -17.42 31.13 -10.94
CA SER A 396 -16.05 30.65 -10.85
C SER A 396 -15.89 29.24 -11.47
N LEU A 397 -16.91 28.40 -11.30
CA LEU A 397 -16.93 27.07 -11.89
C LEU A 397 -17.04 27.11 -13.43
N ILE A 398 -17.91 27.99 -13.95
CA ILE A 398 -18.07 28.18 -15.41
C ILE A 398 -16.85 28.77 -16.07
N ALA A 399 -16.11 29.64 -15.37
CA ALA A 399 -14.85 30.17 -15.89
C ALA A 399 -13.83 29.08 -16.23
N ASN A 400 -13.99 27.89 -15.62
CA ASN A 400 -13.05 26.78 -15.72
C ASN A 400 -13.71 25.46 -16.23
N SER A 401 -15.02 25.47 -16.54
CA SER A 401 -15.73 24.29 -17.03
C SER A 401 -16.84 24.65 -18.02
N SER A 402 -17.39 23.66 -18.66
CA SER A 402 -18.54 23.85 -19.57
C SER A 402 -19.84 24.08 -18.78
N GLU A 403 -20.77 24.86 -19.36
CA GLU A 403 -22.12 25.03 -18.81
C GLU A 403 -22.92 23.70 -18.67
N ARG A 404 -22.46 22.63 -19.30
CA ARG A 404 -23.04 21.28 -19.21
C ARG A 404 -22.52 20.45 -18.04
N ASN A 405 -21.66 21.01 -17.19
CA ASN A 405 -21.18 20.29 -16.01
C ASN A 405 -22.32 20.05 -15.03
N PRO A 406 -22.53 18.82 -14.55
CA PRO A 406 -23.58 18.49 -13.57
C PRO A 406 -23.57 19.37 -12.34
N ILE A 407 -22.40 19.73 -11.83
CA ILE A 407 -22.23 20.62 -10.66
C ILE A 407 -22.74 22.04 -10.95
N VAL A 408 -22.57 22.51 -12.18
CA VAL A 408 -23.15 23.82 -12.58
C VAL A 408 -24.66 23.74 -12.59
N SER A 409 -25.23 22.64 -13.05
CA SER A 409 -26.67 22.38 -13.01
C SER A 409 -27.22 22.37 -11.59
N ASP A 410 -26.51 21.75 -10.65
CA ASP A 410 -26.88 21.72 -9.22
C ASP A 410 -26.89 23.13 -8.62
N TYR A 411 -25.88 23.95 -8.92
CA TYR A 411 -25.86 25.35 -8.52
C TYR A 411 -27.00 26.14 -9.16
N ASP A 412 -27.32 25.88 -10.41
CA ASP A 412 -28.43 26.53 -11.10
C ASP A 412 -29.78 26.18 -10.46
N GLU A 413 -29.95 24.95 -10.02
CA GLU A 413 -31.14 24.50 -9.30
C GLU A 413 -31.21 25.14 -7.91
N GLN A 414 -30.16 25.14 -7.14
CA GLN A 414 -30.07 25.82 -5.85
C GLN A 414 -30.34 27.32 -5.98
N LEU A 415 -29.74 27.99 -6.96
CA LEU A 415 -30.00 29.40 -7.27
C LEU A 415 -31.47 29.62 -7.61
N ALA A 416 -32.10 28.73 -8.36
CA ALA A 416 -33.51 28.83 -8.69
C ALA A 416 -34.41 28.68 -7.45
N GLN A 417 -34.06 27.76 -6.55
CA GLN A 417 -34.79 27.56 -5.28
C GLN A 417 -34.65 28.79 -4.37
N ILE A 418 -33.44 29.24 -4.09
CA ILE A 418 -33.21 30.43 -3.24
C ILE A 418 -33.85 31.64 -3.84
N ARG A 419 -33.74 31.84 -5.16
CA ARG A 419 -34.42 32.90 -5.86
C ARG A 419 -35.92 32.87 -5.61
N LYS A 420 -36.57 31.69 -5.66
CA LYS A 420 -37.98 31.54 -5.36
C LYS A 420 -38.30 31.96 -3.93
N VAL A 421 -37.47 31.48 -2.97
CA VAL A 421 -37.64 31.83 -1.54
C VAL A 421 -37.46 33.32 -1.30
N ILE A 422 -36.47 33.99 -1.95
CA ILE A 422 -36.27 35.42 -1.86
C ILE A 422 -37.50 36.15 -2.44
N LEU A 423 -38.01 35.72 -3.60
CA LEU A 423 -39.19 36.31 -4.21
C LEU A 423 -40.44 36.21 -3.32
N GLU A 424 -40.70 35.01 -2.75
CA GLU A 424 -41.78 34.78 -1.81
C GLU A 424 -41.61 35.60 -0.52
N GLY A 425 -40.35 35.69 0.01
CA GLY A 425 -40.01 36.52 1.17
C GLY A 425 -40.25 38.00 0.91
N ILE A 426 -39.83 38.49 -0.29
CA ILE A 426 -40.03 39.89 -0.68
C ILE A 426 -41.53 40.15 -0.88
N ASP A 427 -42.33 39.25 -1.45
CA ASP A 427 -43.76 39.40 -1.61
C ASP A 427 -44.48 39.44 -0.26
N ASN A 428 -44.07 38.63 0.70
CA ASN A 428 -44.57 38.67 2.05
C ASN A 428 -44.21 39.99 2.75
N LEU A 429 -42.91 40.44 2.59
CA LEU A 429 -42.47 41.74 3.12
C LEU A 429 -43.23 42.91 2.51
N CYS A 430 -43.39 42.91 1.20
CA CYS A 430 -44.22 43.95 0.49
C CYS A 430 -45.64 43.98 1.01
N SER A 431 -46.28 42.79 1.16
CA SER A 431 -47.64 42.67 1.70
C SER A 431 -47.73 43.21 3.13
N THR A 432 -46.76 42.92 3.97
CA THR A 432 -46.68 43.46 5.35
C THR A 432 -46.50 44.98 5.35
N ILE A 433 -45.60 45.49 4.52
CA ILE A 433 -45.38 46.93 4.38
C ILE A 433 -46.60 47.62 3.82
N ASP A 434 -47.31 47.02 2.82
CA ASP A 434 -48.53 47.59 2.24
C ASP A 434 -49.63 47.66 3.28
N LEU A 435 -49.74 46.69 4.19
CA LEU A 435 -50.70 46.71 5.31
C LEU A 435 -50.35 47.87 6.28
N GLN A 436 -49.06 47.98 6.69
CA GLN A 436 -48.58 49.04 7.58
C GLN A 436 -48.76 50.41 6.94
N LEU A 437 -48.48 50.51 5.64
CA LEU A 437 -48.61 51.74 4.88
C LEU A 437 -50.06 52.17 4.79
N SER A 438 -51.02 51.24 4.56
CA SER A 438 -52.43 51.51 4.56
C SER A 438 -52.92 52.06 5.90
N HIS A 439 -52.43 51.50 7.02
CA HIS A 439 -52.76 52.04 8.35
C HIS A 439 -52.17 53.43 8.59
N ALA A 440 -50.88 53.63 8.25
CA ALA A 440 -50.25 54.95 8.37
C ALA A 440 -50.92 56.00 7.51
N GLN A 441 -51.26 55.63 6.28
CA GLN A 441 -52.03 56.51 5.37
C GLN A 441 -53.43 56.83 5.88
N GLN A 442 -54.12 55.85 6.50
CA GLN A 442 -55.41 56.06 7.10
C GLN A 442 -55.35 57.07 8.26
N ASN A 443 -54.33 56.97 9.10
CA ASN A 443 -54.07 57.93 10.19
C ASN A 443 -53.72 59.31 9.63
N GLU A 444 -52.94 59.39 8.56
CA GLU A 444 -52.63 60.63 7.84
C GLU A 444 -53.88 61.29 7.23
N ASN A 445 -54.74 60.47 6.59
CA ASN A 445 -56.02 60.92 6.02
C ASN A 445 -56.98 61.46 7.09
N GLN A 446 -57.00 60.85 8.28
CA GLN A 446 -57.81 61.35 9.39
C GLN A 446 -57.24 62.68 9.94
N ALA A 447 -55.91 62.81 10.07
CA ALA A 447 -55.28 64.07 10.42
C ALA A 447 -55.50 65.16 9.33
N THR A 448 -55.44 64.79 8.09
CA THR A 448 -55.68 65.66 6.92
C THR A 448 -57.12 66.06 6.78
N ALA A 449 -58.12 65.26 7.08
CA ALA A 449 -59.55 65.54 7.08
C ALA A 449 -59.87 66.67 8.13
N LYS A 450 -59.11 66.68 9.24
CA LYS A 450 -59.24 67.80 10.22
C LYS A 450 -58.64 69.14 9.72
N ILE A 451 -57.68 69.06 8.81
CA ILE A 451 -57.08 70.25 8.16
C ILE A 451 -57.94 70.72 6.99
N ALA A 452 -58.87 69.95 6.48
CA ALA A 452 -59.65 70.23 5.27
C ALA A 452 -60.70 71.37 5.40
N SER A 453 -60.76 72.12 6.49
CA SER A 453 -61.53 73.32 6.66
C SER A 453 -60.80 74.59 6.12
N SER A 454 -59.53 74.50 5.63
CA SER A 454 -58.72 75.51 5.05
C SER A 454 -58.91 75.64 3.51
N PRO A 455 -58.63 76.90 2.91
CA PRO A 455 -58.84 77.18 1.52
C PRO A 455 -58.09 76.14 0.59
N LYS A 456 -58.64 75.86 -0.58
CA LYS A 456 -58.08 74.93 -1.58
C LYS A 456 -56.55 75.05 -1.86
N GLN A 457 -56.04 76.35 -1.73
CA GLN A 457 -54.64 76.66 -1.97
C GLN A 457 -53.69 76.17 -0.89
N GLU A 458 -54.12 76.19 0.38
CA GLU A 458 -53.33 75.71 1.54
C GLU A 458 -53.22 74.19 1.52
N LYS A 459 -54.29 73.50 1.08
CA LYS A 459 -54.33 72.09 0.91
C LYS A 459 -53.33 71.60 -0.20
N TYR A 460 -53.22 72.29 -1.31
CA TYR A 460 -52.30 71.99 -2.39
C TYR A 460 -50.84 72.20 -1.92
N LEU A 461 -50.49 73.29 -1.32
CA LEU A 461 -49.12 73.56 -0.84
C LEU A 461 -48.72 72.56 0.26
N THR A 462 -49.65 72.28 1.18
CA THR A 462 -49.40 71.27 2.19
C THR A 462 -49.17 69.88 1.59
N SER A 463 -49.95 69.50 0.58
CA SER A 463 -49.82 68.21 -0.16
C SER A 463 -48.45 68.09 -0.89
N VAL A 464 -48.10 69.14 -1.64
CA VAL A 464 -46.87 69.27 -2.40
C VAL A 464 -45.65 69.40 -1.44
N GLY A 465 -45.80 70.16 -0.38
CA GLY A 465 -44.77 70.30 0.66
C GLY A 465 -44.49 68.94 1.41
N ARG A 466 -45.54 68.12 1.61
CA ARG A 466 -45.36 66.80 2.11
C ARG A 466 -44.62 65.89 1.13
N GLN A 467 -44.97 65.98 -0.17
CA GLN A 467 -44.23 65.24 -1.19
C GLN A 467 -42.76 65.64 -1.25
N GLN A 468 -42.47 66.98 -1.15
CA GLN A 468 -41.14 67.52 -1.05
C GLN A 468 -40.38 66.92 0.14
N GLN A 469 -40.96 66.99 1.34
CA GLN A 469 -40.37 66.45 2.58
C GLN A 469 -40.13 64.94 2.53
N VAL A 470 -41.09 64.19 1.95
CA VAL A 470 -40.90 62.75 1.71
C VAL A 470 -39.72 62.48 0.81
N LYS A 471 -39.61 63.24 -0.31
CA LYS A 471 -38.54 63.04 -1.26
C LYS A 471 -37.16 63.48 -0.71
N GLU A 472 -37.17 64.57 0.03
CA GLU A 472 -35.92 65.06 0.70
C GLU A 472 -35.39 64.09 1.73
N GLN A 473 -36.23 63.51 2.58
CA GLN A 473 -35.81 62.49 3.53
C GLN A 473 -35.34 61.20 2.84
N LEU A 474 -35.98 60.81 1.75
CA LEU A 474 -35.53 59.68 0.96
C LEU A 474 -34.16 59.98 0.28
N TYR A 475 -33.96 61.18 -0.21
CA TYR A 475 -32.70 61.65 -0.76
C TYR A 475 -31.58 61.57 0.29
N LEU A 476 -31.79 62.12 1.48
CA LEU A 476 -30.83 62.10 2.57
C LEU A 476 -30.50 60.68 3.03
N PHE A 477 -31.51 59.80 3.09
CA PHE A 477 -31.35 58.39 3.40
C PHE A 477 -30.43 57.65 2.39
N LEU A 478 -30.71 57.88 1.10
CA LEU A 478 -29.90 57.29 0.04
C LEU A 478 -28.47 57.85 0.03
N LEU A 479 -28.31 59.15 0.32
CA LEU A 479 -27.00 59.79 0.46
C LEU A 479 -26.20 59.12 1.60
N GLN A 480 -26.85 58.93 2.75
CA GLN A 480 -26.26 58.23 3.88
C GLN A 480 -25.85 56.80 3.49
N LYS A 481 -26.71 56.11 2.78
CA LYS A 481 -26.42 54.74 2.32
C LYS A 481 -25.28 54.70 1.29
N ARG A 482 -25.16 55.70 0.42
CA ARG A 482 -24.03 55.83 -0.49
C ARG A 482 -22.72 55.95 0.27
N GLU A 483 -22.66 56.91 1.24
CA GLU A 483 -21.46 57.13 2.04
C GLU A 483 -21.07 55.87 2.85
N GLU A 484 -22.06 55.17 3.45
CA GLU A 484 -21.83 53.90 4.14
C GLU A 484 -21.23 52.86 3.21
N ASN A 485 -21.73 52.77 1.96
CA ASN A 485 -21.25 51.81 0.97
C ASN A 485 -19.85 52.22 0.43
N GLU A 486 -19.57 53.49 0.22
CA GLU A 486 -18.25 53.97 -0.17
C GLU A 486 -17.19 53.75 0.92
N MET A 487 -17.56 53.95 2.21
CA MET A 487 -16.71 53.56 3.32
C MET A 487 -16.43 52.06 3.34
N ASN A 488 -17.44 51.19 3.14
CA ASN A 488 -17.26 49.75 3.07
C ASN A 488 -16.32 49.35 1.92
N GLN A 489 -16.39 50.03 0.78
CA GLN A 489 -15.48 49.81 -0.33
C GLN A 489 -14.03 50.23 0.00
N ALA A 490 -13.86 51.41 0.63
CA ALA A 490 -12.55 51.92 0.99
C ALA A 490 -11.83 51.08 2.07
N PHE A 491 -12.60 50.48 2.98
CA PHE A 491 -12.08 49.65 4.09
C PHE A 491 -12.18 48.14 3.84
N THR A 492 -12.35 47.67 2.57
CA THR A 492 -12.34 46.26 2.28
C THR A 492 -10.98 45.66 2.61
N ALA A 493 -10.86 45.04 3.78
CA ALA A 493 -9.68 44.30 4.23
C ALA A 493 -9.72 42.85 3.71
N TYR A 494 -8.56 42.28 3.48
CA TYR A 494 -8.46 40.86 3.14
C TYR A 494 -9.04 39.98 4.25
N ASN A 495 -9.80 38.94 3.87
CA ASN A 495 -10.35 37.96 4.81
C ASN A 495 -9.32 36.97 5.29
N ILE A 496 -8.16 36.92 4.67
CA ILE A 496 -7.09 36.00 5.01
C ILE A 496 -5.86 36.73 5.58
N ARG A 497 -5.34 36.21 6.69
CA ARG A 497 -4.10 36.65 7.30
C ARG A 497 -3.08 35.51 7.35
N ILE A 498 -1.90 35.75 6.82
CA ILE A 498 -0.79 34.78 6.92
C ILE A 498 -0.26 34.84 8.36
N ILE A 499 -0.30 33.69 9.04
CA ILE A 499 0.32 33.49 10.36
C ILE A 499 1.76 33.05 10.18
N THR A 500 1.96 32.06 9.29
CA THR A 500 3.29 31.56 8.96
C THR A 500 3.43 31.51 7.45
N ALA A 501 4.45 32.17 6.93
CA ALA A 501 4.83 32.10 5.52
C ALA A 501 5.18 30.66 5.13
N PRO A 502 5.17 30.31 3.86
CA PRO A 502 5.54 28.95 3.43
C PRO A 502 6.90 28.54 4.01
N PHE A 503 6.91 27.47 4.74
CA PHE A 503 8.12 26.90 5.34
C PHE A 503 8.04 25.36 5.29
N GLY A 504 9.16 24.72 5.45
CA GLY A 504 9.19 23.26 5.51
C GLY A 504 10.58 22.76 5.84
N ASN A 505 10.65 21.47 6.12
CA ASN A 505 11.89 20.82 6.48
C ASN A 505 12.87 20.84 5.29
N ALA A 506 14.16 20.98 5.57
CA ALA A 506 15.22 20.85 4.57
C ALA A 506 15.33 19.39 4.06
N TYR A 507 14.83 18.42 4.84
CA TYR A 507 14.83 17.02 4.45
C TYR A 507 13.60 16.67 3.60
N PRO A 508 13.77 15.84 2.54
CA PRO A 508 12.67 15.39 1.70
C PRO A 508 11.70 14.50 2.48
N ILE A 509 10.42 14.62 2.16
CA ILE A 509 9.38 13.75 2.71
C ILE A 509 9.28 12.40 1.98
N SER A 510 9.74 12.36 0.71
CA SER A 510 9.76 11.17 -0.14
C SER A 510 10.98 11.26 -1.07
N PRO A 511 11.63 10.13 -1.38
CA PRO A 511 11.38 8.79 -0.83
C PRO A 511 11.82 8.67 0.64
N ASN A 512 11.04 7.96 1.45
CA ASN A 512 11.40 7.73 2.84
C ASN A 512 12.48 6.63 2.91
N HIS A 513 13.74 7.02 3.06
CA HIS A 513 14.91 6.14 3.08
C HIS A 513 14.75 5.00 4.08
N ARG A 514 14.27 5.31 5.29
CA ARG A 514 14.08 4.32 6.35
C ARG A 514 13.08 3.24 5.95
N ASN A 515 11.92 3.65 5.42
CA ASN A 515 10.86 2.70 5.04
C ASN A 515 11.27 1.82 3.87
N ILE A 516 11.93 2.40 2.85
CA ILE A 516 12.39 1.65 1.68
C ILE A 516 13.44 0.63 2.08
N LEU A 517 14.42 1.02 2.92
CA LEU A 517 15.43 0.09 3.42
C LEU A 517 14.83 -1.00 4.31
N LEU A 518 13.84 -0.65 5.15
CA LEU A 518 13.11 -1.65 5.96
C LEU A 518 12.33 -2.63 5.09
N ILE A 519 11.65 -2.15 4.03
CA ILE A 519 10.94 -3.01 3.08
C ILE A 519 11.93 -3.91 2.32
N ALA A 520 13.04 -3.34 1.86
CA ALA A 520 14.09 -4.11 1.19
C ALA A 520 14.68 -5.19 2.11
N LEU A 521 14.95 -4.86 3.37
CA LEU A 521 15.40 -5.82 4.38
C LEU A 521 14.36 -6.91 4.65
N ALA A 522 13.10 -6.52 4.82
CA ALA A 522 12.01 -7.47 5.07
C ALA A 522 11.82 -8.44 3.89
N LEU A 523 11.81 -7.93 2.66
CA LEU A 523 11.72 -8.75 1.46
C LEU A 523 12.95 -9.66 1.30
N GLY A 524 14.15 -9.12 1.55
CA GLY A 524 15.41 -9.87 1.50
C GLY A 524 15.46 -11.02 2.50
N LEU A 525 14.82 -10.87 3.67
CA LEU A 525 14.72 -11.91 4.69
C LEU A 525 13.55 -12.87 4.45
N MET A 526 12.33 -12.32 4.24
CA MET A 526 11.11 -13.14 4.19
C MET A 526 11.01 -13.99 2.93
N LEU A 527 11.44 -13.48 1.77
CA LEU A 527 11.29 -14.18 0.51
C LEU A 527 12.08 -15.49 0.47
N PRO A 528 13.41 -15.52 0.77
CA PRO A 528 14.15 -16.77 0.78
C PRO A 528 13.70 -17.71 1.91
N ILE A 529 13.37 -17.18 3.10
CA ILE A 529 12.86 -17.99 4.21
C ILE A 529 11.54 -18.64 3.80
N GLY A 530 10.62 -17.90 3.19
CA GLY A 530 9.35 -18.42 2.70
C GLY A 530 9.54 -19.50 1.63
N LEU A 531 10.43 -19.29 0.66
CA LEU A 531 10.76 -20.27 -0.38
C LEU A 531 11.36 -21.56 0.20
N PHE A 532 12.28 -21.43 1.14
CA PHE A 532 12.87 -22.60 1.80
C PHE A 532 11.87 -23.30 2.70
N TYR A 533 11.00 -22.54 3.37
CA TYR A 533 9.91 -23.11 4.17
C TYR A 533 8.91 -23.90 3.30
N LEU A 534 8.47 -23.31 2.18
CA LEU A 534 7.59 -24.00 1.23
C LEU A 534 8.24 -25.28 0.68
N ARG A 535 9.51 -25.19 0.27
CA ARG A 535 10.26 -26.36 -0.19
C ARG A 535 10.37 -27.45 0.90
N GLU A 536 10.56 -27.05 2.12
CA GLU A 536 10.69 -27.95 3.27
C GLU A 536 9.34 -28.57 3.65
N SER A 537 8.26 -27.78 3.60
CA SER A 537 6.89 -28.22 3.84
C SER A 537 6.39 -29.21 2.77
N MET A 538 6.84 -29.04 1.52
CA MET A 538 6.52 -29.97 0.42
C MET A 538 7.32 -31.27 0.45
N ASN A 539 8.24 -31.44 1.38
CA ASN A 539 9.04 -32.64 1.47
C ASN A 539 8.34 -33.68 2.33
N THR A 540 7.77 -34.69 1.68
CA THR A 540 6.98 -35.76 2.26
C THR A 540 7.81 -36.96 2.73
N THR A 541 9.15 -36.95 2.60
CA THR A 541 9.98 -38.08 2.92
C THR A 541 10.24 -38.25 4.41
N VAL A 542 10.41 -39.49 4.84
CA VAL A 542 10.86 -39.89 6.19
C VAL A 542 12.24 -39.29 6.48
N ARG A 543 12.45 -38.74 7.65
CA ARG A 543 13.70 -38.05 8.01
C ARG A 543 14.37 -38.54 9.27
N GLY A 544 13.60 -39.02 10.22
CA GLY A 544 14.14 -39.39 11.51
C GLY A 544 13.21 -40.26 12.31
N ARG A 545 13.65 -40.57 13.51
CA ARG A 545 12.92 -41.45 14.44
C ARG A 545 11.50 -40.94 14.76
N LYS A 546 11.27 -39.65 14.77
CA LYS A 546 9.95 -39.08 15.08
C LYS A 546 8.87 -39.50 14.08
N ASP A 547 9.24 -39.77 12.85
CA ASP A 547 8.29 -40.19 11.84
C ASP A 547 7.71 -41.61 12.13
N PHE A 548 8.33 -42.34 13.08
CA PHE A 548 7.92 -43.68 13.50
C PHE A 548 7.16 -43.70 14.83
N GLU A 549 6.97 -42.58 15.50
CA GLU A 549 6.34 -42.50 16.83
C GLU A 549 4.89 -43.00 16.86
N GLY A 550 4.22 -43.08 15.71
CA GLY A 550 2.85 -43.63 15.59
C GLY A 550 2.77 -45.09 15.18
N LEU A 551 3.89 -45.78 14.99
CA LEU A 551 3.92 -47.16 14.54
C LEU A 551 4.07 -48.12 15.72
N THR A 552 3.36 -49.24 15.68
CA THR A 552 3.49 -50.35 16.67
C THR A 552 4.58 -51.34 16.32
N ILE A 553 5.23 -51.15 15.19
CA ILE A 553 6.31 -52.01 14.69
C ILE A 553 7.57 -51.78 15.53
N PRO A 554 8.22 -52.85 16.04
CA PRO A 554 9.44 -52.70 16.82
C PRO A 554 10.54 -51.96 16.05
N PHE A 555 11.06 -50.87 16.65
CA PHE A 555 12.15 -50.06 16.08
C PHE A 555 13.50 -50.49 16.69
N ILE A 556 14.36 -51.11 15.86
CA ILE A 556 15.64 -51.66 16.31
C ILE A 556 16.68 -50.51 16.50
N GLY A 557 16.78 -49.62 15.50
CA GLY A 557 17.77 -48.56 15.59
C GLY A 557 17.92 -47.77 14.32
N GLU A 558 18.83 -46.79 14.39
CA GLU A 558 19.14 -45.94 13.26
C GLU A 558 20.64 -45.95 12.94
N ILE A 559 20.95 -45.90 11.67
CA ILE A 559 22.31 -45.82 11.15
C ILE A 559 22.54 -44.43 10.55
N PRO A 560 23.53 -43.69 11.10
CA PRO A 560 23.79 -42.36 10.63
C PRO A 560 24.55 -42.31 9.30
N TYR A 561 24.33 -41.31 8.51
CA TYR A 561 25.11 -40.99 7.31
C TYR A 561 26.44 -40.32 7.68
N THR A 562 27.56 -40.88 7.30
CA THR A 562 28.90 -40.38 7.60
C THR A 562 29.57 -39.66 6.40
N GLY A 563 28.93 -39.65 5.23
CA GLY A 563 29.48 -39.02 4.03
C GLY A 563 29.25 -37.49 4.02
N LYS A 564 30.27 -36.73 3.61
CA LYS A 564 30.06 -35.29 3.34
C LYS A 564 29.16 -35.14 2.11
N ARG A 565 27.88 -34.79 2.29
CA ARG A 565 26.99 -34.40 1.18
C ARG A 565 27.51 -33.12 0.52
N LYS A 566 28.41 -33.25 -0.46
CA LYS A 566 28.74 -32.15 -1.34
C LYS A 566 27.57 -31.94 -2.31
N TRP A 567 26.91 -30.82 -2.20
CA TRP A 567 25.79 -30.39 -3.02
C TRP A 567 26.04 -30.48 -4.55
N TRP A 568 27.30 -30.34 -4.97
CA TRP A 568 27.75 -30.38 -6.37
C TRP A 568 27.90 -31.79 -6.95
N GLN A 569 27.90 -32.82 -6.13
CA GLN A 569 28.19 -34.22 -6.57
C GLN A 569 26.94 -35.05 -6.95
N ARG A 570 25.75 -34.42 -7.03
CA ARG A 570 24.52 -35.12 -7.44
C ARG A 570 24.55 -35.69 -8.84
N ARG A 571 25.54 -35.43 -9.69
CA ARG A 571 25.55 -35.82 -11.11
C ARG A 571 26.53 -36.88 -11.51
N ASN A 572 27.47 -37.30 -10.69
CA ASN A 572 28.34 -38.41 -10.96
C ASN A 572 27.94 -39.65 -10.08
N LYS A 573 27.07 -40.51 -10.62
CA LYS A 573 26.86 -41.84 -10.12
C LYS A 573 28.12 -42.70 -10.38
N ARG A 574 29.21 -42.49 -9.63
CA ARG A 574 30.14 -43.58 -9.38
C ARG A 574 29.40 -44.49 -8.39
N ARG A 575 29.09 -45.74 -8.81
CA ARG A 575 28.64 -46.80 -7.94
C ARG A 575 29.69 -46.94 -6.84
N ASP A 576 29.39 -46.43 -5.64
CA ASP A 576 30.24 -46.65 -4.48
C ASP A 576 30.29 -48.17 -4.32
N LYS A 577 31.50 -48.76 -4.39
CA LYS A 577 31.70 -50.18 -4.17
C LYS A 577 31.16 -50.49 -2.78
N LEU A 578 30.33 -51.54 -2.68
CA LEU A 578 29.85 -52.06 -1.42
C LEU A 578 31.08 -52.31 -0.50
N GLN A 579 31.12 -51.64 0.64
CA GLN A 579 32.22 -51.78 1.60
C GLN A 579 31.69 -52.11 2.99
N ILE A 580 32.29 -53.08 3.64
CA ILE A 580 32.06 -53.37 5.05
C ILE A 580 32.88 -52.31 5.83
N VAL A 581 32.15 -51.43 6.55
CA VAL A 581 32.77 -50.34 7.34
C VAL A 581 33.01 -50.73 8.80
N VAL A 582 32.33 -51.76 9.27
CA VAL A 582 32.48 -52.32 10.58
C VAL A 582 33.81 -53.08 10.65
N GLN A 583 34.66 -52.73 11.59
CA GLN A 583 35.98 -53.31 11.77
C GLN A 583 36.26 -53.54 13.26
N GLU A 584 36.92 -54.63 13.57
CA GLU A 584 37.34 -54.96 14.95
C GLU A 584 38.26 -53.90 15.52
N GLY A 585 38.10 -53.56 16.81
CA GLY A 585 38.96 -52.58 17.51
C GLY A 585 38.75 -51.15 17.17
N LYS A 586 38.06 -50.78 16.09
CA LYS A 586 37.76 -49.38 15.76
C LYS A 586 36.61 -48.80 16.53
N ARG A 587 36.80 -47.60 17.11
CA ARG A 587 35.80 -46.82 17.81
C ARG A 587 35.40 -45.61 16.95
N ASN A 588 34.49 -45.79 16.03
CA ASN A 588 33.90 -44.73 15.27
C ASN A 588 32.36 -44.78 15.33
N VAL A 589 31.70 -43.74 14.94
CA VAL A 589 30.26 -43.57 15.02
C VAL A 589 29.52 -44.74 14.35
N MET A 590 30.05 -45.23 13.22
CA MET A 590 29.44 -46.34 12.47
C MET A 590 29.59 -47.70 13.20
N ASN A 591 30.77 -47.99 13.71
CA ASN A 591 30.98 -49.18 14.48
C ASN A 591 30.07 -49.22 15.72
N GLU A 592 29.91 -48.07 16.40
CA GLU A 592 29.07 -47.95 17.57
C GLU A 592 27.58 -48.12 17.20
N ALA A 593 27.13 -47.50 16.09
CA ALA A 593 25.76 -47.64 15.60
C ALA A 593 25.43 -49.14 15.27
N PHE A 594 26.34 -49.84 14.59
CA PHE A 594 26.16 -51.25 14.29
C PHE A 594 26.28 -52.14 15.55
N ARG A 595 27.08 -51.76 16.54
CA ARG A 595 27.15 -52.46 17.83
C ARG A 595 25.84 -52.36 18.61
N VAL A 596 25.26 -51.14 18.67
CA VAL A 596 23.94 -50.96 19.31
C VAL A 596 22.87 -51.73 18.57
N LEU A 597 22.89 -51.67 17.24
CA LEU A 597 21.94 -52.38 16.40
C LEU A 597 22.05 -53.89 16.63
N ARG A 598 23.25 -54.44 16.62
CA ARG A 598 23.50 -55.84 16.95
C ARG A 598 22.95 -56.26 18.31
N THR A 599 23.26 -55.50 19.37
CA THR A 599 22.78 -55.79 20.72
C THR A 599 21.26 -55.84 20.78
N LYS A 600 20.58 -54.90 20.10
CA LYS A 600 19.12 -54.93 20.04
C LYS A 600 18.55 -56.08 19.19
N LEU A 601 19.24 -56.48 18.11
CA LEU A 601 18.89 -57.68 17.34
C LEU A 601 19.01 -58.93 18.19
N GLU A 602 20.08 -59.07 18.98
CA GLU A 602 20.30 -60.19 19.90
C GLU A 602 19.15 -60.28 20.92
N PHE A 603 18.68 -59.18 21.47
CA PHE A 603 17.54 -59.16 22.41
C PHE A 603 16.19 -59.51 21.75
N LEU A 604 16.05 -59.32 20.45
CA LEU A 604 14.84 -59.68 19.73
C LEU A 604 14.76 -61.17 19.40
N ILE A 605 15.93 -61.89 19.44
CA ILE A 605 16.04 -63.31 19.15
C ILE A 605 16.03 -64.04 20.49
N SER A 606 15.06 -64.91 20.71
CA SER A 606 14.95 -65.71 21.94
C SER A 606 15.96 -66.83 21.91
N GLU A 607 16.78 -67.00 23.00
CA GLU A 607 17.77 -68.04 23.08
C GLU A 607 17.17 -69.44 23.05
N ASP A 608 15.91 -69.61 23.47
CA ASP A 608 15.20 -70.87 23.51
C ASP A 608 14.54 -71.30 22.20
N ARG A 609 14.44 -70.33 21.24
CA ARG A 609 13.87 -70.63 19.92
C ARG A 609 14.96 -70.48 18.86
N LYS A 610 15.03 -71.46 17.96
CA LYS A 610 15.95 -71.40 16.80
C LYS A 610 15.51 -70.39 15.76
N ASP A 611 15.18 -69.15 16.18
CA ASP A 611 14.70 -68.00 15.34
C ASP A 611 15.87 -67.23 14.73
N ASN A 612 16.79 -67.92 14.06
CA ASN A 612 18.08 -67.38 13.61
C ASN A 612 18.11 -67.00 12.11
N VAL A 613 17.00 -67.22 11.38
CA VAL A 613 16.90 -66.96 9.95
C VAL A 613 16.10 -65.68 9.75
N MET A 614 16.72 -64.66 9.16
CA MET A 614 16.07 -63.38 8.97
C MET A 614 16.28 -62.78 7.59
N ILE A 615 15.22 -62.11 7.05
CA ILE A 615 15.31 -61.34 5.79
C ILE A 615 15.57 -59.89 6.04
N MET A 616 16.35 -59.29 5.16
CA MET A 616 16.61 -57.84 5.08
C MET A 616 15.94 -57.32 3.83
N THR A 617 14.90 -56.49 4.00
CA THR A 617 14.17 -55.91 2.86
C THR A 617 13.81 -54.46 3.05
N SER A 618 13.17 -53.83 2.06
CA SER A 618 12.70 -52.45 2.10
C SER A 618 11.59 -52.22 1.09
N PHE A 619 10.89 -51.05 1.15
CA PHE A 619 10.02 -50.64 0.05
C PHE A 619 10.82 -50.36 -1.22
N ASN A 620 11.74 -49.38 -1.15
CA ASN A 620 12.41 -48.86 -2.32
C ASN A 620 13.78 -49.48 -2.58
N SER A 621 14.18 -49.50 -3.85
CA SER A 621 15.56 -49.80 -4.21
C SER A 621 16.49 -48.69 -3.73
N GLY A 622 17.67 -49.01 -3.24
CA GLY A 622 18.64 -48.06 -2.75
C GLY A 622 18.48 -47.64 -1.27
N SER A 623 17.63 -48.35 -0.52
CA SER A 623 17.46 -48.15 0.93
C SER A 623 18.67 -48.60 1.76
N GLY A 624 19.63 -49.31 1.15
CA GLY A 624 20.85 -49.75 1.81
C GLY A 624 20.77 -51.16 2.41
N LYS A 625 19.87 -52.02 1.92
CA LYS A 625 19.70 -53.42 2.39
C LYS A 625 21.02 -54.14 2.47
N THR A 626 21.66 -54.38 1.35
CA THR A 626 22.92 -55.09 1.23
C THR A 626 24.03 -54.49 2.09
N TYR A 627 24.08 -53.16 2.18
CA TYR A 627 25.03 -52.48 3.04
C TYR A 627 24.78 -52.78 4.51
N LEU A 628 23.52 -52.75 4.95
CA LEU A 628 23.16 -53.07 6.33
C LEU A 628 23.31 -54.57 6.61
N SER A 629 22.90 -55.45 5.69
CA SER A 629 23.07 -56.91 5.79
C SER A 629 24.56 -57.26 6.03
N ALA A 630 25.45 -56.75 5.20
CA ALA A 630 26.88 -57.02 5.28
C ALA A 630 27.53 -56.48 6.57
N ASN A 631 27.14 -55.25 6.99
CA ASN A 631 27.74 -54.65 8.19
C ASN A 631 27.17 -55.23 9.50
N ILE A 632 25.89 -55.60 9.54
CA ILE A 632 25.27 -56.33 10.67
C ILE A 632 25.91 -57.71 10.80
N ALA A 633 26.02 -58.45 9.68
CA ALA A 633 26.68 -59.76 9.65
C ALA A 633 28.12 -59.67 10.18
N MET A 634 28.88 -58.67 9.70
CA MET A 634 30.25 -58.46 10.18
C MET A 634 30.27 -58.06 11.67
N SER A 635 29.33 -57.27 12.15
CA SER A 635 29.23 -56.92 13.58
C SER A 635 28.93 -58.14 14.45
N LEU A 636 28.15 -59.09 13.97
CA LEU A 636 27.87 -60.38 14.63
C LEU A 636 29.07 -61.30 14.58
N ALA A 637 29.74 -61.42 13.41
CA ALA A 637 30.92 -62.21 13.21
C ALA A 637 32.12 -61.84 14.09
N ILE A 638 32.31 -60.51 14.34
CA ILE A 638 33.30 -60.01 15.26
C ILE A 638 33.08 -60.50 16.71
N LYS A 639 31.83 -60.83 17.08
CA LYS A 639 31.48 -61.41 18.37
C LYS A 639 31.65 -62.97 18.39
N GLN A 640 32.37 -63.52 17.42
CA GLN A 640 32.60 -64.92 17.22
C GLN A 640 31.32 -65.79 16.95
N LYS A 641 30.26 -65.12 16.43
CA LYS A 641 29.06 -65.82 15.98
C LYS A 641 29.26 -66.24 14.52
N LYS A 642 28.88 -67.49 14.20
CA LYS A 642 28.88 -67.96 12.82
C LYS A 642 27.72 -67.32 12.06
N VAL A 643 28.01 -66.54 11.07
CA VAL A 643 26.99 -65.78 10.31
C VAL A 643 27.06 -66.14 8.83
N LEU A 644 25.94 -66.48 8.27
CA LEU A 644 25.77 -66.71 6.84
C LEU A 644 24.96 -65.54 6.22
N ILE A 645 25.46 -64.90 5.17
CA ILE A 645 24.67 -64.07 4.29
C ILE A 645 24.27 -64.86 3.07
N ILE A 646 22.99 -64.98 2.78
CA ILE A 646 22.48 -65.52 1.53
C ILE A 646 22.02 -64.36 0.62
N ASP A 647 22.63 -64.25 -0.54
CA ASP A 647 22.21 -63.23 -1.52
C ASP A 647 20.98 -63.72 -2.27
N CYS A 648 19.83 -63.25 -1.80
CA CYS A 648 18.53 -63.57 -2.40
C CYS A 648 18.03 -62.46 -3.37
N ASP A 649 18.77 -61.36 -3.54
CA ASP A 649 18.52 -60.43 -4.62
C ASP A 649 19.16 -60.95 -5.93
N ILE A 650 18.57 -62.06 -6.41
CA ILE A 650 19.06 -62.78 -7.58
C ILE A 650 19.23 -61.88 -8.81
N ARG A 651 18.53 -60.78 -8.86
CA ARG A 651 18.55 -59.83 -9.99
C ARG A 651 19.75 -58.90 -9.98
N LYS A 652 20.22 -58.50 -8.81
CA LYS A 652 21.31 -57.48 -8.65
C LYS A 652 22.60 -58.09 -8.12
N ALA A 653 22.51 -59.16 -7.35
CA ALA A 653 23.64 -59.89 -6.80
C ALA A 653 24.68 -59.03 -6.10
N MET A 654 24.22 -58.10 -5.29
CA MET A 654 25.11 -57.07 -4.71
C MET A 654 25.90 -57.61 -3.53
N ALA A 655 25.35 -58.53 -2.71
CA ALA A 655 26.11 -59.14 -1.60
C ALA A 655 27.17 -60.10 -2.15
N SER A 656 26.92 -60.77 -3.27
CA SER A 656 27.86 -61.59 -4.00
C SER A 656 29.13 -60.86 -4.42
N ALA A 657 29.04 -59.53 -4.66
CA ALA A 657 30.18 -58.71 -5.02
C ALA A 657 31.24 -58.58 -3.90
N LEU A 658 30.88 -58.86 -2.63
CA LEU A 658 31.82 -58.83 -1.51
C LEU A 658 32.89 -59.93 -1.61
N ILE A 659 32.57 -60.98 -2.32
CA ILE A 659 33.48 -62.16 -2.52
C ILE A 659 33.87 -62.32 -3.99
N GLY A 660 33.69 -61.29 -4.82
CA GLY A 660 34.12 -61.29 -6.21
C GLY A 660 33.11 -61.90 -7.18
N SER A 661 31.82 -62.00 -6.80
CA SER A 661 30.72 -62.53 -7.61
C SER A 661 31.00 -63.89 -8.25
N PRO A 662 31.20 -64.96 -7.45
CA PRO A 662 31.39 -66.33 -7.97
C PRO A 662 30.26 -66.72 -8.91
N GLN A 663 30.58 -67.58 -9.92
CA GLN A 663 29.62 -68.03 -10.92
C GLN A 663 28.74 -69.19 -10.39
N VAL A 664 29.17 -69.87 -9.32
CA VAL A 664 28.44 -70.94 -8.65
C VAL A 664 27.88 -70.41 -7.33
N GLY A 665 26.64 -70.71 -6.99
CA GLY A 665 25.98 -70.21 -5.79
C GLY A 665 24.54 -70.66 -5.65
N LEU A 666 23.70 -69.91 -4.98
CA LEU A 666 22.31 -70.21 -4.64
C LEU A 666 21.48 -70.74 -5.82
N THR A 667 21.63 -70.12 -7.00
CA THR A 667 20.88 -70.59 -8.18
C THR A 667 21.24 -71.96 -8.64
N HIS A 668 22.48 -72.41 -8.39
CA HIS A 668 22.89 -73.82 -8.68
C HIS A 668 22.22 -74.79 -7.71
N TYR A 669 22.16 -74.52 -6.46
CA TYR A 669 21.42 -75.23 -5.46
C TYR A 669 19.94 -75.30 -5.78
N LEU A 670 19.29 -74.21 -6.05
CA LEU A 670 17.87 -74.09 -6.34
C LEU A 670 17.49 -74.93 -7.63
N THR A 671 18.38 -74.97 -8.61
CA THR A 671 18.19 -75.74 -9.86
C THR A 671 18.55 -77.23 -9.70
N GLY A 672 19.17 -77.66 -8.57
CA GLY A 672 19.61 -79.00 -8.32
C GLY A 672 20.86 -79.45 -9.09
N LYS A 673 21.59 -78.49 -9.65
CA LYS A 673 22.86 -78.80 -10.36
C LYS A 673 24.03 -79.04 -9.39
N GLU A 674 23.98 -78.40 -8.23
CA GLU A 674 24.93 -78.58 -7.13
C GLU A 674 24.12 -78.56 -5.81
N THR A 675 24.40 -79.52 -4.97
CA THR A 675 23.69 -79.77 -3.69
C THR A 675 24.61 -79.73 -2.50
N ASP A 676 25.94 -79.73 -2.71
CA ASP A 676 26.89 -79.64 -1.61
C ASP A 676 27.06 -78.08 -1.23
N LEU A 677 26.55 -77.71 -0.05
CA LEU A 677 26.64 -76.38 0.45
C LEU A 677 28.08 -75.94 0.75
N HIS A 678 28.98 -76.90 1.04
CA HIS A 678 30.39 -76.59 1.31
C HIS A 678 31.12 -76.02 0.11
N GLU A 679 30.72 -76.37 -1.13
CA GLU A 679 31.26 -75.81 -2.36
C GLU A 679 30.67 -74.48 -2.75
N LEU A 680 29.44 -74.20 -2.27
CA LEU A 680 28.69 -72.99 -2.61
C LEU A 680 28.90 -71.81 -1.66
N ILE A 681 29.22 -72.16 -0.41
CA ILE A 681 29.39 -71.15 0.63
C ILE A 681 30.85 -70.67 0.72
N HIS A 682 31.08 -69.42 0.60
CA HIS A 682 32.42 -68.88 0.63
C HIS A 682 32.65 -68.03 1.92
N THR A 683 33.75 -68.25 2.61
CA THR A 683 34.14 -67.47 3.78
C THR A 683 34.66 -66.07 3.35
N TYR A 684 34.21 -65.06 4.01
CA TYR A 684 34.67 -63.69 3.76
C TYR A 684 36.11 -63.49 4.22
N LYS A 685 36.97 -63.01 3.33
CA LYS A 685 38.41 -62.82 3.62
C LYS A 685 38.74 -61.91 4.83
N GLY A 686 37.77 -61.12 5.30
CA GLY A 686 37.95 -60.20 6.41
C GLY A 686 37.59 -60.77 7.80
N ASN A 687 36.90 -61.93 7.88
CA ASN A 687 36.52 -62.58 9.12
C ASN A 687 36.06 -64.01 8.85
N GLU A 688 36.65 -64.98 9.54
CA GLU A 688 36.40 -66.40 9.35
C GLU A 688 34.99 -66.82 9.80
N ASN A 689 34.36 -66.09 10.67
CA ASN A 689 32.99 -66.32 11.14
C ASN A 689 31.91 -65.75 10.22
N LEU A 690 32.30 -65.12 9.13
CA LEU A 690 31.35 -64.57 8.14
C LEU A 690 31.45 -65.34 6.85
N SER A 691 30.37 -66.03 6.49
CA SER A 691 30.24 -66.75 5.25
C SER A 691 29.19 -66.12 4.34
N ILE A 692 29.34 -66.21 3.05
CA ILE A 692 28.43 -65.65 2.04
C ILE A 692 28.09 -66.79 1.05
N LEU A 693 26.80 -67.02 0.85
CA LEU A 693 26.27 -67.79 -0.26
C LEU A 693 25.91 -66.80 -1.40
N PRO A 694 26.70 -66.72 -2.47
CA PRO A 694 26.45 -65.85 -3.59
C PRO A 694 25.27 -66.29 -4.44
N VAL A 695 24.76 -65.45 -5.25
CA VAL A 695 23.71 -65.77 -6.22
C VAL A 695 24.14 -66.89 -7.22
N GLY A 696 25.38 -66.73 -7.71
CA GLY A 696 25.82 -67.49 -8.87
C GLY A 696 25.33 -66.90 -10.19
N ILE A 697 24.97 -67.71 -11.17
CA ILE A 697 24.45 -67.25 -12.47
C ILE A 697 23.03 -66.75 -12.31
N VAL A 698 22.74 -65.56 -12.81
CA VAL A 698 21.38 -64.95 -12.77
C VAL A 698 20.45 -65.77 -13.73
N PRO A 699 19.38 -66.37 -13.20
CA PRO A 699 18.46 -67.17 -14.02
C PRO A 699 17.44 -66.26 -14.71
N PRO A 700 16.79 -66.72 -15.79
CA PRO A 700 15.74 -65.94 -16.48
C PRO A 700 14.43 -65.87 -15.68
N ASN A 701 14.15 -66.77 -14.76
CA ASN A 701 12.92 -66.89 -13.96
C ASN A 701 13.21 -67.02 -12.44
N PRO A 702 13.70 -65.87 -11.82
CA PRO A 702 14.11 -65.89 -10.40
C PRO A 702 13.00 -66.30 -9.43
N THR A 703 11.79 -65.77 -9.64
CA THR A 703 10.65 -65.95 -8.72
C THR A 703 10.21 -67.38 -8.60
N GLU A 704 10.19 -68.15 -9.72
CA GLU A 704 9.82 -69.54 -9.75
C GLU A 704 10.86 -70.38 -9.01
N LEU A 705 12.12 -70.06 -9.17
CA LEU A 705 13.20 -70.77 -8.49
C LEU A 705 13.15 -70.66 -6.99
N LEU A 706 12.79 -69.48 -6.48
CA LEU A 706 12.64 -69.18 -5.05
C LEU A 706 11.43 -69.96 -4.47
N GLY A 707 10.39 -70.20 -5.26
CA GLY A 707 9.16 -70.87 -4.85
C GLY A 707 9.18 -72.39 -4.94
N ASN A 708 10.24 -73.05 -5.43
CA ASN A 708 10.28 -74.47 -5.72
C ASN A 708 10.49 -75.39 -4.50
N GLY A 709 10.48 -74.88 -3.29
CA GLY A 709 10.66 -75.60 -2.04
C GLY A 709 12.10 -75.84 -1.63
N ARG A 710 13.05 -75.87 -2.56
CA ARG A 710 14.48 -76.12 -2.27
C ARG A 710 15.12 -75.07 -1.40
N LEU A 711 14.61 -73.82 -1.47
CA LEU A 711 15.07 -72.77 -0.56
C LEU A 711 14.73 -73.11 0.89
N LYS A 712 13.59 -73.72 1.16
CA LYS A 712 13.19 -74.21 2.48
C LYS A 712 14.17 -75.26 2.99
N ASP A 713 14.51 -76.23 2.17
CA ASP A 713 15.43 -77.30 2.51
C ASP A 713 16.83 -76.73 2.84
N LEU A 714 17.31 -75.81 2.02
CA LEU A 714 18.56 -75.07 2.28
C LEU A 714 18.54 -74.34 3.61
N LEU A 715 17.45 -73.63 3.92
CA LEU A 715 17.34 -72.86 5.18
C LEU A 715 17.27 -73.79 6.42
N GLU A 716 16.61 -74.95 6.29
CA GLU A 716 16.56 -75.95 7.35
C GLU A 716 17.96 -76.53 7.63
N GLU A 717 18.75 -76.76 6.60
CA GLU A 717 20.13 -77.28 6.73
C GLU A 717 21.07 -76.25 7.34
N VAL A 718 21.12 -75.05 6.84
CA VAL A 718 22.04 -73.97 7.34
C VAL A 718 21.65 -73.43 8.73
N ARG A 719 20.36 -73.60 9.09
CA ARG A 719 19.85 -73.14 10.41
C ARG A 719 20.60 -73.81 11.57
N SER A 720 21.01 -75.08 11.38
CA SER A 720 21.72 -75.90 12.39
C SER A 720 23.22 -75.54 12.46
N GLN A 721 23.78 -75.03 11.38
CA GLN A 721 25.23 -74.77 11.21
C GLN A 721 25.67 -73.40 11.58
N TYR A 722 24.75 -72.42 11.51
CA TYR A 722 25.04 -71.00 11.70
C TYR A 722 24.23 -70.37 12.87
N ASP A 723 24.85 -69.51 13.67
CA ASP A 723 24.15 -68.78 14.71
C ASP A 723 23.14 -67.79 14.12
N TYR A 724 23.46 -67.17 12.96
CA TYR A 724 22.60 -66.20 12.23
C TYR A 724 22.66 -66.44 10.74
N VAL A 725 21.51 -66.41 10.11
CA VAL A 725 21.36 -66.45 8.65
C VAL A 725 20.64 -65.28 8.17
N LEU A 726 21.32 -64.40 7.42
CA LEU A 726 20.76 -63.09 6.87
C LEU A 726 20.51 -63.27 5.38
N LEU A 727 19.28 -63.16 4.96
CA LEU A 727 18.88 -63.20 3.55
C LEU A 727 18.80 -61.73 3.03
N ASP A 728 19.68 -61.34 2.14
CA ASP A 728 19.59 -60.04 1.46
C ASP A 728 18.59 -60.13 0.32
N CYS A 729 17.40 -59.59 0.53
CA CYS A 729 16.27 -59.72 -0.38
C CYS A 729 16.00 -58.44 -1.19
N PRO A 730 15.39 -58.56 -2.38
CA PRO A 730 14.99 -57.36 -3.16
C PRO A 730 13.93 -56.51 -2.45
N PRO A 731 13.69 -55.25 -2.88
CA PRO A 731 12.62 -54.45 -2.30
C PRO A 731 11.23 -54.99 -2.65
N ILE A 732 10.29 -54.87 -1.70
CA ILE A 732 8.94 -55.44 -1.83
C ILE A 732 8.08 -54.74 -2.90
N GLU A 733 8.37 -53.47 -3.19
CA GLU A 733 7.64 -52.70 -4.22
C GLU A 733 7.93 -53.20 -5.65
N VAL A 734 9.08 -53.84 -5.84
CA VAL A 734 9.57 -54.17 -7.18
C VAL A 734 9.21 -55.61 -7.59
N VAL A 735 9.25 -56.54 -6.65
CA VAL A 735 9.09 -58.00 -6.96
C VAL A 735 8.46 -58.75 -5.79
N ALA A 736 7.74 -59.84 -6.12
CA ALA A 736 7.11 -60.74 -5.15
C ALA A 736 8.11 -61.71 -4.45
N ASP A 737 9.36 -61.73 -4.89
CA ASP A 737 10.39 -62.67 -4.42
C ASP A 737 10.54 -62.68 -2.90
N THR A 738 10.54 -61.48 -2.28
CA THR A 738 10.63 -61.30 -0.82
C THR A 738 9.42 -61.89 -0.08
N GLU A 739 8.22 -61.83 -0.68
CA GLU A 739 7.01 -62.38 -0.08
C GLU A 739 7.07 -63.91 -0.01
N ILE A 740 7.56 -64.53 -1.08
CA ILE A 740 7.76 -65.98 -1.12
C ILE A 740 8.77 -66.40 -0.04
N ILE A 741 9.92 -65.75 0.02
CA ILE A 741 10.98 -65.99 0.98
C ILE A 741 10.49 -65.83 2.44
N SER A 742 9.64 -64.81 2.68
CA SER A 742 9.17 -64.48 4.03
C SER A 742 8.42 -65.60 4.73
N SER A 743 7.86 -66.52 3.97
CA SER A 743 7.16 -67.72 4.52
C SER A 743 8.10 -68.76 5.18
N TYR A 744 9.38 -68.72 4.82
CA TYR A 744 10.41 -69.71 5.27
C TYR A 744 11.34 -69.19 6.36
N VAL A 745 11.21 -67.88 6.73
CA VAL A 745 12.10 -67.19 7.70
C VAL A 745 11.39 -66.99 9.02
N ASP A 746 12.18 -66.66 10.04
CA ASP A 746 11.67 -66.45 11.40
C ASP A 746 11.37 -64.98 11.65
N ARG A 747 12.10 -64.04 10.95
CA ARG A 747 12.03 -62.63 11.21
C ARG A 747 12.27 -61.79 9.95
N THR A 748 11.63 -60.64 9.91
CA THR A 748 11.79 -59.67 8.83
C THR A 748 12.35 -58.37 9.38
N ILE A 749 13.51 -57.96 8.87
CA ILE A 749 14.09 -56.66 9.15
C ILE A 749 13.79 -55.73 7.97
N PHE A 750 12.96 -54.74 8.26
CA PHE A 750 12.54 -53.80 7.25
C PHE A 750 13.37 -52.55 7.31
N ILE A 751 13.99 -52.13 6.22
CA ILE A 751 14.93 -51.05 6.14
C ILE A 751 14.25 -49.84 5.49
N VAL A 752 14.17 -48.75 6.25
CA VAL A 752 13.71 -47.43 5.78
C VAL A 752 14.91 -46.55 5.65
N ARG A 753 15.04 -45.85 4.54
CA ARG A 753 16.10 -44.85 4.33
C ARG A 753 15.57 -43.43 4.46
N ALA A 754 16.19 -42.63 5.30
CA ALA A 754 15.86 -41.23 5.45
C ALA A 754 16.08 -40.47 4.14
N GLY A 755 15.12 -39.61 3.79
CA GLY A 755 15.13 -38.81 2.55
C GLY A 755 14.81 -39.63 1.28
N LEU A 756 14.40 -40.92 1.39
CA LEU A 756 14.04 -41.78 0.25
C LEU A 756 12.58 -42.28 0.33
N LEU A 757 12.16 -42.80 1.47
CA LEU A 757 10.80 -43.31 1.66
C LEU A 757 9.82 -42.18 1.89
N ASP A 758 8.69 -42.19 1.20
CA ASP A 758 7.59 -41.29 1.46
C ASP A 758 6.87 -41.65 2.78
N ARG A 759 6.50 -40.65 3.59
CA ARG A 759 5.80 -40.86 4.88
C ARG A 759 4.46 -41.56 4.71
N SER A 760 3.79 -41.37 3.59
CA SER A 760 2.53 -42.09 3.30
C SER A 760 2.68 -43.60 3.31
N LEU A 761 3.85 -44.10 2.91
CA LEU A 761 4.15 -45.53 2.90
C LEU A 761 4.36 -46.15 4.30
N LEU A 762 4.54 -45.31 5.32
CA LEU A 762 4.58 -45.77 6.72
C LEU A 762 3.24 -46.38 7.17
N LYS A 763 2.12 -45.79 6.66
CA LYS A 763 0.78 -46.35 6.91
C LYS A 763 0.63 -47.76 6.26
N GLU A 764 1.15 -47.92 5.06
CA GLU A 764 1.14 -49.22 4.38
C GLU A 764 2.05 -50.23 5.11
N LEU A 765 3.20 -49.76 5.61
CA LEU A 765 4.09 -50.60 6.41
C LEU A 765 3.40 -51.09 7.69
N GLN A 766 2.65 -50.20 8.36
CA GLN A 766 1.86 -50.58 9.54
C GLN A 766 0.76 -51.59 9.18
N ARG A 767 0.14 -51.43 8.00
CA ARG A 767 -0.87 -52.36 7.51
C ARG A 767 -0.29 -53.76 7.26
N LEU A 768 0.89 -53.85 6.61
CA LEU A 768 1.60 -55.09 6.37
C LEU A 768 1.98 -55.81 7.68
N TYR A 769 2.39 -55.05 8.69
CA TYR A 769 2.68 -55.55 10.02
C TYR A 769 1.43 -56.12 10.72
N ASN A 770 0.35 -55.36 10.73
CA ASN A 770 -0.91 -55.78 11.36
C ASN A 770 -1.55 -56.97 10.66
N ALA A 771 -1.37 -57.09 9.36
CA ALA A 771 -1.83 -58.23 8.58
C ALA A 771 -0.98 -59.51 8.80
N GLY A 772 0.13 -59.43 9.54
CA GLY A 772 1.03 -60.55 9.78
C GLY A 772 1.72 -61.10 8.51
N LYS A 773 1.76 -60.28 7.43
CA LYS A 773 2.28 -60.68 6.13
C LYS A 773 3.77 -61.02 6.16
N TYR A 774 4.51 -60.39 7.06
CA TYR A 774 5.92 -60.63 7.30
C TYR A 774 6.13 -61.02 8.76
N ARG A 775 6.77 -62.13 8.99
CA ARG A 775 6.94 -62.70 10.34
C ARG A 775 7.85 -61.80 11.18
N ASN A 776 7.46 -61.57 12.43
CA ASN A 776 8.25 -60.83 13.45
C ASN A 776 8.98 -59.59 12.88
N MET A 777 8.22 -58.71 12.20
CA MET A 777 8.78 -57.56 11.51
C MET A 777 9.35 -56.54 12.51
N ALA A 778 10.50 -56.00 12.17
CA ALA A 778 11.14 -54.92 12.91
C ALA A 778 11.79 -53.92 11.95
N LEU A 779 11.96 -52.67 12.38
CA LEU A 779 12.41 -51.56 11.56
C LEU A 779 13.82 -51.08 11.87
N ILE A 780 14.57 -50.79 10.82
CA ILE A 780 15.84 -50.06 10.90
C ILE A 780 15.74 -48.78 10.03
N LEU A 781 16.10 -47.63 10.60
CA LEU A 781 16.22 -46.40 9.86
C LEU A 781 17.68 -46.20 9.43
N ASN A 782 17.91 -46.13 8.13
CA ASN A 782 19.21 -45.92 7.52
C ASN A 782 19.40 -44.47 7.01
N ASP A 783 20.63 -44.05 6.93
CA ASP A 783 21.03 -42.75 6.34
C ASP A 783 20.45 -41.55 7.08
N THR A 784 20.34 -41.65 8.40
CA THR A 784 19.89 -40.55 9.23
C THR A 784 20.92 -39.42 9.26
N GLU A 785 20.45 -38.15 9.16
CA GLU A 785 21.34 -36.99 9.28
C GLU A 785 21.88 -36.90 10.71
N THR A 786 23.14 -37.27 10.89
CA THR A 786 23.87 -36.92 12.10
C THR A 786 24.09 -35.44 12.07
N ARG A 787 23.27 -34.65 12.79
CA ARG A 787 23.58 -33.26 13.07
C ARG A 787 24.78 -33.19 14.02
N VAL A 788 25.99 -33.45 13.50
CA VAL A 788 27.23 -33.01 14.11
C VAL A 788 27.36 -31.54 13.75
N GLY A 789 26.50 -30.70 14.34
CA GLY A 789 26.55 -29.26 14.23
C GLY A 789 26.92 -28.71 15.57
N TYR A 790 28.07 -28.09 15.65
CA TYR A 790 28.45 -27.04 16.60
C TYR A 790 27.42 -26.77 17.73
N HIS A 791 27.38 -27.60 18.73
CA HIS A 791 26.86 -27.23 20.04
C HIS A 791 27.79 -27.68 21.12
N ARG A 792 28.73 -26.80 21.40
CA ARG A 792 29.52 -26.74 22.62
C ARG A 792 28.67 -26.19 23.78
N TYR A 793 27.43 -26.67 23.93
CA TYR A 793 26.63 -26.50 25.15
C TYR A 793 25.63 -27.67 25.19
N GLY A 794 25.88 -28.52 26.16
CA GLY A 794 25.06 -29.70 26.44
C GLY A 794 23.68 -29.30 26.91
N TYR A 795 22.70 -29.93 26.28
CA TYR A 795 21.44 -30.42 26.84
C TYR A 795 20.92 -31.46 25.87
N GLY A 796 21.44 -32.66 26.00
CA GLY A 796 20.90 -33.83 25.31
C GLY A 796 19.81 -34.43 26.20
N TYR A 797 18.56 -34.35 25.77
CA TYR A 797 17.53 -35.25 26.25
C TYR A 797 17.71 -36.60 25.55
N GLY A 798 18.53 -37.48 26.17
CA GLY A 798 18.57 -38.87 25.86
C GLY A 798 17.85 -39.63 26.95
N TYR A 799 16.68 -40.22 26.66
CA TYR A 799 16.18 -41.31 27.47
C TYR A 799 17.07 -42.51 27.26
N GLY A 800 17.98 -42.73 28.16
CA GLY A 800 18.80 -43.91 28.23
C GLY A 800 18.87 -44.36 29.67
N TYR A 801 18.25 -45.44 29.97
CA TYR A 801 18.63 -46.24 31.13
C TYR A 801 20.11 -46.64 30.99
N GLY A 802 20.93 -46.23 31.90
CA GLY A 802 22.29 -46.66 31.81
C GLY A 802 23.21 -46.10 32.87
N TYR A 803 23.73 -46.92 33.62
CA TYR A 803 24.74 -46.75 34.64
C TYR A 803 25.91 -45.90 34.14
N GLY A 804 26.22 -44.83 34.91
CA GLY A 804 27.34 -43.99 34.64
C GLY A 804 28.66 -44.64 35.08
N TYR A 805 29.63 -44.53 34.21
CA TYR A 805 31.04 -44.40 34.58
C TYR A 805 31.68 -43.47 33.60
N GLY A 806 31.97 -42.27 34.08
CA GLY A 806 32.73 -41.27 33.34
C GLY A 806 34.22 -41.62 33.31
N TYR A 807 34.75 -41.75 32.07
CA TYR A 807 36.17 -41.57 31.84
C TYR A 807 36.29 -40.77 30.55
N GLY A 808 36.74 -39.52 30.72
CA GLY A 808 37.20 -38.72 29.61
C GLY A 808 38.52 -39.30 29.11
N TYR A 809 38.58 -39.54 27.82
CA TYR A 809 39.86 -39.79 27.15
C TYR A 809 40.03 -38.75 26.03
N GLY A 810 41.17 -38.04 26.16
CA GLY A 810 41.62 -37.05 25.22
C GLY A 810 42.02 -37.67 23.87
N GLU A 811 41.99 -36.82 22.86
CA GLU A 811 42.56 -37.05 21.54
C GLU A 811 44.00 -37.59 21.62
N THR A 812 44.26 -38.64 20.91
CA THR A 812 45.63 -39.17 20.79
C THR A 812 46.44 -38.28 19.84
N ASP A 813 47.77 -38.16 20.16
CA ASP A 813 48.73 -37.24 19.56
C ASP A 813 49.00 -37.34 18.05
N ASP A 814 48.37 -38.26 17.32
CA ASP A 814 48.59 -38.46 15.89
C ASP A 814 47.89 -37.47 14.95
N ASP A 815 46.86 -36.78 15.41
CA ASP A 815 46.16 -35.79 14.59
C ASP A 815 46.80 -34.39 14.63
N LYS A 816 47.67 -34.13 15.60
CA LYS A 816 48.35 -32.81 15.69
C LYS A 816 49.50 -32.66 14.69
N LYS A 817 50.03 -33.72 14.12
CA LYS A 817 51.12 -33.69 13.14
C LYS A 817 50.67 -33.37 11.71
N LYS A 818 49.43 -33.56 11.35
CA LYS A 818 48.91 -33.29 10.00
C LYS A 818 48.48 -31.82 9.75
N HIS A 819 48.32 -31.00 10.79
CA HIS A 819 47.95 -29.61 10.66
C HIS A 819 49.12 -28.60 10.64
N LYS A 820 50.36 -29.02 10.93
CA LYS A 820 51.52 -28.14 10.89
C LYS A 820 52.34 -28.17 9.57
N SER A 821 52.02 -29.04 8.62
CA SER A 821 52.73 -29.10 7.33
C SER A 821 52.03 -28.38 6.18
N LYS A 822 50.94 -27.63 6.45
CA LYS A 822 50.26 -26.82 5.41
C LYS A 822 50.25 -25.32 5.67
N LYS A 823 51.17 -24.83 6.50
CA LYS A 823 51.48 -23.41 6.64
C LYS A 823 53.03 -23.27 6.60
N LYS A 824 53.57 -23.47 5.45
CA LYS A 824 54.83 -22.90 4.95
C LYS A 824 54.67 -22.68 3.44
#